data_d159c801e0096ddb867fc8afd76d8f05
#
_entry.id   d159c801e0096ddb867fc8afd76d8f05
#
_cell.length_a   1.000
_cell.length_b   1.000
_cell.length_c   1.000
_cell.angle_alpha   90.00
_cell.angle_beta   90.00
_cell.angle_gamma   90.00
#
_symmetry.space_group_name_H-M   'P 1'
#
loop_
_entity.id
_entity.type
_entity.pdbx_description
1 polymer ?
#
loop_
_entity_poly.entity_id
_entity_poly.type
_entity_poly.pdbx_seq_one_letter_code
_entity_poly.pdbx_strand_id
1 'polypeptide(L)'
;METQNAEAASRLDTYILENTPQRIRDRYHSLSSYAKEHSFGELDEDVVVIDTETTGFSFNHDELIQIAAARMVHGEIVGWYVTFVNPGKPIPEEVAHLTNISDEDVANAPDPNTAVAGLVEFVGSSDVVAHNANFDRTFCTKYPTGEVLKQNCWIDSLDLAKIALPRLTSHRLLDLVRAFGGPDSTHRADDDVAATCLVYRVLLAAVDTMPTPLLQHIADMCDSDTWNTERVFKCLAAMKDSEGPYSLRASRKAAVAQASAPLRPDANVPEVSPAGKELPPVGSEAPELSFATDAEISEAFSAEGLLGSLYEEYEPREEQREMALAVNRALATSRNLAVEAGTGVGKSMAYLVPLALAAQKNGITVGVATKTNALLDQLVHKELPLLSKALGITYAPLKGFSHYPCLRKVDSLVNQGPSVIHYRKQEINQAPALAGLLSFVEQSDYDDMDALKIDYRAIPRWRIGTKSNECLRHKCPFFGRSCFVHGAREQAQRCDVVVTNHSLLFWDVRFEGGLLPPIRYWAVDEAHGAEEEARRALALSVSSDSLRALALRVNGEGSHNVLSRVERSAQAPEEGRALYESLIAKARTCAGAFAMATEEFCLGAKDLLVFDPKTRSRGYEYFDLWLNDEIRHGDTYRGVVNRARAVYDTLEKLIRACRDIVAYAEQIEDTTSAQRELALAALELREAYDALDEMFFHDSDNHVYSVRLNRTKGTLDEIFTVQPLDVGKSLNESLYAETRSVVYASATLAVDGQFDAFERAVGFNEGEESQADVLKVDSSFDFDANMRVYVPTDMPEPQDPAYLPTLESFLVDLHKAQRGSMLTLFTNRREMEQCFDGVHPALKEDDLRLVCQKWGVSVKGLRDDFLKDEHLSLFALKSFWEGFDAPGATLKGVVIPKLPFGLPTDPLSCERQQRDDRAWAHYSLPHAVIEVKQAVGRLIRKSSDRGIVVLADKRLITKYYGKKFLNSLPSNNIVMMPCADIVAEVADRAAIESLARVAGGSHS
;
A
#
# COMPACT_ATOMS: atom_id res chain seq x y z
N MET A 1 8.90 -26.72 -32.21
CA MET A 1 7.89 -25.66 -32.29
C MET A 1 6.85 -25.78 -31.17
N GLU A 2 6.19 -26.92 -30.95
CA GLU A 2 5.21 -27.06 -29.87
C GLU A 2 5.82 -26.91 -28.45
N THR A 3 6.99 -27.46 -28.21
CA THR A 3 7.72 -27.32 -26.93
C THR A 3 8.20 -25.88 -26.68
N GLN A 4 8.68 -25.17 -27.68
CA GLN A 4 9.09 -23.76 -27.57
C GLN A 4 7.89 -22.83 -27.36
N ASN A 5 6.74 -23.11 -27.94
CA ASN A 5 5.50 -22.37 -27.71
C ASN A 5 4.95 -22.64 -26.31
N ALA A 6 5.09 -23.85 -25.78
CA ALA A 6 4.68 -24.17 -24.41
C ALA A 6 5.58 -23.51 -23.36
N GLU A 7 6.90 -23.44 -23.58
CA GLU A 7 7.83 -22.69 -22.71
C GLU A 7 7.59 -21.18 -22.76
N ALA A 8 7.33 -20.60 -23.93
CA ALA A 8 7.01 -19.19 -24.08
C ALA A 8 5.66 -18.83 -23.40
N ALA A 9 4.65 -19.68 -23.53
CA ALA A 9 3.37 -19.50 -22.85
C ALA A 9 3.53 -19.56 -21.32
N SER A 10 4.29 -20.53 -20.82
CA SER A 10 4.62 -20.64 -19.40
C SER A 10 5.37 -19.41 -18.86
N ARG A 11 6.23 -18.78 -19.67
CA ARG A 11 6.93 -17.53 -19.28
C ARG A 11 5.98 -16.34 -19.17
N LEU A 12 5.11 -16.11 -20.14
CA LEU A 12 4.18 -14.99 -20.13
C LEU A 12 3.27 -15.03 -18.90
N ASP A 13 2.80 -16.21 -18.49
CA ASP A 13 1.93 -16.37 -17.31
C ASP A 13 2.58 -15.89 -16.01
N THR A 14 3.91 -15.93 -15.89
CA THR A 14 4.61 -15.38 -14.72
C THR A 14 4.57 -13.86 -14.64
N TYR A 15 4.30 -13.19 -15.75
CA TYR A 15 4.17 -11.73 -15.82
C TYR A 15 2.72 -11.24 -15.84
N ILE A 16 1.74 -12.12 -15.99
CA ILE A 16 0.33 -11.76 -15.95
C ILE A 16 -0.18 -11.83 -14.50
N LEU A 17 -0.92 -10.81 -14.06
CA LEU A 17 -1.57 -10.82 -12.75
C LEU A 17 -2.51 -12.04 -12.65
N GLU A 18 -2.45 -12.75 -11.53
CA GLU A 18 -3.08 -14.06 -11.34
C GLU A 18 -4.61 -14.05 -11.53
N ASN A 19 -5.26 -12.99 -11.05
CA ASN A 19 -6.69 -12.76 -11.16
C ASN A 19 -7.13 -12.20 -12.54
N THR A 20 -6.24 -12.25 -13.55
CA THR A 20 -6.58 -11.81 -14.91
C THR A 20 -7.60 -12.75 -15.54
N PRO A 21 -8.75 -12.23 -16.06
CA PRO A 21 -9.76 -13.05 -16.72
C PRO A 21 -9.19 -13.88 -17.86
N GLN A 22 -9.65 -15.13 -18.01
CA GLN A 22 -9.11 -16.06 -19.02
C GLN A 22 -9.14 -15.48 -20.45
N ARG A 23 -10.23 -14.80 -20.82
CA ARG A 23 -10.35 -14.11 -22.13
C ARG A 23 -9.20 -13.12 -22.39
N ILE A 24 -8.69 -12.48 -21.34
CA ILE A 24 -7.58 -11.52 -21.44
C ILE A 24 -6.25 -12.26 -21.49
N ARG A 25 -6.08 -13.35 -20.74
CA ARG A 25 -4.92 -14.24 -20.85
C ARG A 25 -4.80 -14.79 -22.27
N ASP A 26 -5.87 -15.33 -22.82
CA ASP A 26 -5.91 -15.87 -24.18
C ASP A 26 -5.54 -14.79 -25.21
N ARG A 27 -6.06 -13.57 -25.05
CA ARG A 27 -5.66 -12.42 -25.88
C ARG A 27 -4.16 -12.14 -25.77
N TYR A 28 -3.60 -12.07 -24.56
CA TYR A 28 -2.17 -11.79 -24.38
C TYR A 28 -1.28 -12.88 -24.99
N HIS A 29 -1.64 -14.13 -24.86
CA HIS A 29 -0.93 -15.26 -25.49
C HIS A 29 -0.94 -15.19 -27.01
N SER A 30 -1.94 -14.63 -27.63
CA SER A 30 -2.05 -14.52 -29.09
C SER A 30 -1.24 -13.35 -29.67
N LEU A 31 -0.80 -12.36 -28.85
CA LEU A 31 -0.24 -11.09 -29.35
C LEU A 31 1.04 -11.27 -30.16
N SER A 32 1.96 -12.12 -29.73
CA SER A 32 3.23 -12.34 -30.46
C SER A 32 3.03 -12.96 -31.85
N SER A 33 2.06 -13.84 -31.99
CA SER A 33 1.70 -14.43 -33.31
C SER A 33 0.96 -13.40 -34.16
N TYR A 34 -0.01 -12.70 -33.57
CA TYR A 34 -0.75 -11.64 -34.22
C TYR A 34 0.18 -10.54 -34.77
N ALA A 35 1.14 -10.09 -33.97
CA ALA A 35 2.13 -9.07 -34.38
C ALA A 35 3.00 -9.50 -35.58
N LYS A 36 3.25 -10.79 -35.77
CA LYS A 36 4.02 -11.31 -36.92
C LYS A 36 3.19 -11.39 -38.19
N GLU A 37 1.90 -11.65 -38.08
CA GLU A 37 1.01 -11.95 -39.21
C GLU A 37 0.30 -10.69 -39.77
N HIS A 38 0.26 -9.58 -38.99
CA HIS A 38 -0.48 -8.37 -39.34
C HIS A 38 0.43 -7.19 -39.61
N SER A 39 0.03 -6.34 -40.54
CA SER A 39 0.60 -5.01 -40.80
C SER A 39 -0.20 -3.96 -40.06
N PHE A 40 0.48 -2.94 -39.54
CA PHE A 40 -0.10 -1.82 -38.80
C PHE A 40 -0.08 -0.51 -39.60
N GLY A 41 0.01 -0.62 -40.94
CA GLY A 41 -0.01 0.53 -41.84
C GLY A 41 1.15 1.49 -41.58
N GLU A 42 0.87 2.78 -41.56
CA GLU A 42 1.87 3.83 -41.32
C GLU A 42 2.71 3.65 -40.03
N LEU A 43 2.22 2.92 -39.05
CA LEU A 43 2.90 2.72 -37.76
C LEU A 43 4.08 1.73 -37.82
N ASP A 44 4.18 0.94 -38.87
CA ASP A 44 5.29 -0.01 -39.07
C ASP A 44 5.92 0.11 -40.48
N GLU A 45 5.52 1.09 -41.29
CA GLU A 45 6.08 1.32 -42.62
C GLU A 45 7.52 1.86 -42.58
N ASP A 46 7.76 2.89 -41.75
CA ASP A 46 9.10 3.49 -41.55
C ASP A 46 9.14 4.21 -40.18
N VAL A 47 9.67 3.56 -39.17
CA VAL A 47 9.85 4.12 -37.84
C VAL A 47 11.29 3.99 -37.38
N VAL A 48 11.74 4.90 -36.51
CA VAL A 48 13.06 4.84 -35.91
C VAL A 48 12.90 4.64 -34.41
N VAL A 49 13.42 3.53 -33.89
CA VAL A 49 13.47 3.22 -32.47
C VAL A 49 14.76 3.76 -31.89
N ILE A 50 14.68 4.49 -30.77
CA ILE A 50 15.84 5.17 -30.15
C ILE A 50 15.92 4.77 -28.68
N ASP A 51 17.15 4.63 -28.20
CA ASP A 51 17.47 4.55 -26.77
C ASP A 51 18.78 5.29 -26.50
N THR A 52 18.89 5.90 -25.29
CA THR A 52 20.05 6.72 -24.92
C THR A 52 20.54 6.40 -23.53
N GLU A 53 21.88 6.24 -23.41
CA GLU A 53 22.54 6.16 -22.11
C GLU A 53 23.15 7.52 -21.75
N THR A 54 23.10 7.83 -20.47
CA THR A 54 23.47 9.16 -19.93
C THR A 54 24.31 9.03 -18.66
N THR A 55 25.03 10.10 -18.28
CA THR A 55 25.77 10.14 -17.01
C THR A 55 24.87 10.23 -15.76
N GLY A 56 23.53 10.28 -15.91
CA GLY A 56 22.55 10.36 -14.85
C GLY A 56 21.22 10.93 -15.33
N PHE A 57 20.28 11.18 -14.41
CA PHE A 57 18.90 11.52 -14.73
C PHE A 57 18.60 13.03 -14.79
N SER A 58 19.58 13.89 -14.52
CA SER A 58 19.38 15.33 -14.47
C SER A 58 19.61 15.98 -15.82
N PHE A 59 18.55 16.39 -16.53
CA PHE A 59 18.63 17.05 -17.84
C PHE A 59 19.53 18.29 -17.88
N ASN A 60 19.73 18.97 -16.73
CA ASN A 60 20.55 20.17 -16.66
C ASN A 60 22.02 19.89 -16.35
N HIS A 61 22.30 18.74 -15.78
CA HIS A 61 23.64 18.40 -15.23
C HIS A 61 24.25 17.18 -15.88
N ASP A 62 23.44 16.29 -16.48
CA ASP A 62 23.91 15.04 -17.06
C ASP A 62 23.97 15.11 -18.57
N GLU A 63 24.85 14.27 -19.17
CA GLU A 63 25.20 14.27 -20.58
C GLU A 63 25.01 12.88 -21.17
N LEU A 64 24.85 12.81 -22.50
CA LEU A 64 24.79 11.57 -23.26
C LEU A 64 26.14 10.85 -23.22
N ILE A 65 26.15 9.51 -23.11
CA ILE A 65 27.31 8.65 -23.21
C ILE A 65 27.16 7.62 -24.34
N GLN A 66 25.93 7.25 -24.71
CA GLN A 66 25.66 6.43 -25.90
C GLN A 66 24.33 6.85 -26.53
N ILE A 67 24.25 6.76 -27.85
CA ILE A 67 23.01 6.86 -28.64
C ILE A 67 22.94 5.61 -29.50
N ALA A 68 21.83 4.89 -29.43
CA ALA A 68 21.49 3.84 -30.37
C ALA A 68 20.15 4.13 -31.03
N ALA A 69 20.07 3.86 -32.34
CA ALA A 69 18.84 3.95 -33.10
C ALA A 69 18.79 2.84 -34.16
N ALA A 70 17.62 2.24 -34.36
CA ALA A 70 17.35 1.30 -35.42
C ALA A 70 16.20 1.79 -36.29
N ARG A 71 16.37 1.76 -37.61
CA ARG A 71 15.28 2.00 -38.56
C ARG A 71 14.57 0.69 -38.83
N MET A 72 13.29 0.68 -38.55
CA MET A 72 12.43 -0.48 -38.79
C MET A 72 11.46 -0.18 -39.93
N VAL A 73 11.41 -1.08 -40.92
CA VAL A 73 10.49 -1.02 -42.05
C VAL A 73 9.73 -2.33 -42.15
N HIS A 74 8.41 -2.26 -42.09
CA HIS A 74 7.52 -3.44 -42.06
C HIS A 74 7.89 -4.48 -40.99
N GLY A 75 8.37 -4.02 -39.86
CA GLY A 75 8.75 -4.85 -38.72
C GLY A 75 10.15 -5.47 -38.80
N GLU A 76 10.91 -5.20 -39.86
CA GLU A 76 12.29 -5.65 -40.04
C GLU A 76 13.27 -4.48 -39.84
N ILE A 77 14.35 -4.72 -39.11
CA ILE A 77 15.39 -3.71 -38.90
C ILE A 77 16.23 -3.62 -40.16
N VAL A 78 16.20 -2.48 -40.84
CA VAL A 78 16.92 -2.25 -42.12
C VAL A 78 18.17 -1.39 -41.96
N GLY A 79 18.40 -0.76 -40.85
CA GLY A 79 19.55 0.09 -40.57
C GLY A 79 19.77 0.39 -39.14
N TRP A 80 21.01 0.71 -38.78
CA TRP A 80 21.44 1.06 -37.44
C TRP A 80 22.24 2.35 -37.43
N TYR A 81 22.06 3.16 -36.35
CA TYR A 81 22.92 4.24 -35.95
C TYR A 81 23.29 4.00 -34.48
N VAL A 82 24.55 3.67 -34.21
CA VAL A 82 25.05 3.44 -32.85
C VAL A 82 26.36 4.20 -32.68
N THR A 83 26.44 5.02 -31.67
CA THR A 83 27.65 5.79 -31.35
C THR A 83 27.79 6.00 -29.84
N PHE A 84 29.03 5.86 -29.35
CA PHE A 84 29.37 6.44 -28.08
C PHE A 84 29.42 7.96 -28.17
N VAL A 85 29.24 8.63 -27.05
CA VAL A 85 29.26 10.09 -26.97
C VAL A 85 30.21 10.51 -25.85
N ASN A 86 31.10 11.44 -26.15
CA ASN A 86 31.99 12.00 -25.12
C ASN A 86 31.24 13.05 -24.28
N PRO A 87 30.94 12.76 -23.01
CA PRO A 87 30.16 13.66 -22.16
C PRO A 87 30.94 14.90 -21.69
N GLY A 88 32.25 14.96 -21.93
CA GLY A 88 33.14 16.05 -21.47
C GLY A 88 33.35 16.08 -19.95
N LYS A 89 32.92 15.03 -19.24
CA LYS A 89 33.06 14.88 -17.80
C LYS A 89 33.18 13.37 -17.45
N PRO A 90 33.76 13.01 -16.29
CA PRO A 90 33.84 11.61 -15.89
C PRO A 90 32.44 10.99 -15.74
N ILE A 91 32.33 9.72 -16.13
CA ILE A 91 31.11 8.90 -15.93
C ILE A 91 31.08 8.47 -14.47
N PRO A 92 29.96 8.69 -13.73
CA PRO A 92 29.85 8.20 -12.37
C PRO A 92 29.99 6.67 -12.33
N GLU A 93 30.70 6.16 -11.33
CA GLU A 93 31.02 4.73 -11.19
C GLU A 93 29.74 3.85 -11.19
N GLU A 94 28.66 4.32 -10.55
CA GLU A 94 27.37 3.64 -10.57
C GLU A 94 26.76 3.51 -11.97
N VAL A 95 26.93 4.54 -12.80
CA VAL A 95 26.47 4.54 -14.19
C VAL A 95 27.34 3.63 -15.05
N ALA A 96 28.65 3.69 -14.87
CA ALA A 96 29.59 2.83 -15.59
C ALA A 96 29.33 1.34 -15.31
N HIS A 97 29.01 0.99 -14.07
CA HIS A 97 28.61 -0.38 -13.71
C HIS A 97 27.25 -0.78 -14.32
N LEU A 98 26.28 0.14 -14.37
CA LEU A 98 24.95 -0.15 -14.89
C LEU A 98 24.93 -0.34 -16.41
N THR A 99 25.60 0.58 -17.13
CA THR A 99 25.60 0.62 -18.60
C THR A 99 26.76 -0.17 -19.20
N ASN A 100 27.71 -0.59 -18.38
CA ASN A 100 28.96 -1.21 -18.81
C ASN A 100 29.73 -0.34 -19.82
N ILE A 101 29.66 1.00 -19.67
CA ILE A 101 30.38 2.00 -20.46
C ILE A 101 31.37 2.73 -19.56
N SER A 102 32.63 2.70 -19.94
CA SER A 102 33.72 3.34 -19.20
C SER A 102 34.15 4.68 -19.81
N ASP A 103 34.91 5.47 -19.04
CA ASP A 103 35.53 6.70 -19.55
C ASP A 103 36.45 6.42 -20.76
N GLU A 104 37.07 5.24 -20.85
CA GLU A 104 37.93 4.83 -21.96
C GLU A 104 37.12 4.62 -23.25
N ASP A 105 35.91 4.10 -23.18
CA ASP A 105 35.03 3.84 -24.33
C ASP A 105 34.58 5.16 -24.95
N VAL A 106 34.35 6.21 -24.17
CA VAL A 106 33.85 7.50 -24.62
C VAL A 106 34.95 8.53 -24.93
N ALA A 107 36.22 8.26 -24.56
CA ALA A 107 37.31 9.23 -24.63
C ALA A 107 37.54 9.78 -26.05
N ASN A 108 37.41 8.94 -27.08
CA ASN A 108 37.59 9.30 -28.47
C ASN A 108 36.27 9.40 -29.25
N ALA A 109 35.15 9.35 -28.56
CA ALA A 109 33.83 9.46 -29.18
C ALA A 109 33.53 10.93 -29.59
N PRO A 110 32.61 11.15 -30.55
CA PRO A 110 32.17 12.50 -30.92
C PRO A 110 31.53 13.24 -29.74
N ASP A 111 31.62 14.55 -29.81
CA ASP A 111 30.87 15.39 -28.86
C ASP A 111 29.35 15.25 -29.05
N PRO A 112 28.54 15.61 -28.02
CA PRO A 112 27.09 15.42 -28.08
C PRO A 112 26.42 16.08 -29.30
N ASN A 113 26.84 17.30 -29.73
CA ASN A 113 26.26 17.94 -30.90
C ASN A 113 26.54 17.18 -32.20
N THR A 114 27.73 16.66 -32.35
CA THR A 114 28.13 15.87 -33.53
C THR A 114 27.38 14.52 -33.55
N ALA A 115 27.30 13.85 -32.41
CA ALA A 115 26.56 12.59 -32.32
C ALA A 115 25.05 12.78 -32.59
N VAL A 116 24.46 13.81 -32.02
CA VAL A 116 23.04 14.13 -32.25
C VAL A 116 22.79 14.59 -33.69
N ALA A 117 23.73 15.29 -34.34
CA ALA A 117 23.58 15.63 -35.76
C ALA A 117 23.49 14.38 -36.66
N GLY A 118 24.30 13.34 -36.40
CA GLY A 118 24.19 12.04 -37.08
C GLY A 118 22.88 11.34 -36.82
N LEU A 119 22.37 11.40 -35.58
CA LEU A 119 21.04 10.88 -35.25
C LEU A 119 19.94 11.61 -36.05
N VAL A 120 19.99 12.95 -36.12
CA VAL A 120 19.03 13.75 -36.91
C VAL A 120 19.00 13.33 -38.38
N GLU A 121 20.18 13.13 -38.99
CA GLU A 121 20.26 12.64 -40.36
C GLU A 121 19.67 11.24 -40.54
N PHE A 122 19.92 10.36 -39.54
CA PHE A 122 19.40 9.00 -39.55
C PHE A 122 17.87 8.96 -39.35
N VAL A 123 17.31 9.76 -38.45
CA VAL A 123 15.87 9.83 -38.17
C VAL A 123 15.10 10.48 -39.32
N GLY A 124 15.57 11.60 -39.84
CA GLY A 124 14.88 12.35 -40.91
C GLY A 124 13.48 12.78 -40.47
N SER A 125 12.45 12.42 -41.25
CA SER A 125 11.04 12.74 -40.94
C SER A 125 10.24 11.57 -40.34
N SER A 126 10.88 10.46 -40.04
CA SER A 126 10.20 9.26 -39.53
C SER A 126 9.64 9.47 -38.10
N ASP A 127 8.61 8.73 -37.77
CA ASP A 127 8.14 8.64 -36.39
C ASP A 127 9.22 8.00 -35.51
N VAL A 128 9.34 8.47 -34.28
CA VAL A 128 10.33 8.00 -33.30
C VAL A 128 9.63 7.20 -32.20
N VAL A 129 10.16 6.03 -31.88
CA VAL A 129 9.69 5.20 -30.79
C VAL A 129 10.78 5.07 -29.75
N ALA A 130 10.43 5.26 -28.46
CA ALA A 130 11.34 4.99 -27.35
C ALA A 130 10.57 4.46 -26.13
N HIS A 131 11.28 3.80 -25.22
CA HIS A 131 10.68 3.28 -23.98
C HIS A 131 10.86 4.30 -22.84
N ASN A 132 9.82 5.06 -22.50
CA ASN A 132 9.83 6.30 -21.72
C ASN A 132 10.38 7.48 -22.56
N ALA A 133 9.79 7.65 -23.71
CA ALA A 133 10.23 8.54 -24.79
C ALA A 133 10.54 10.00 -24.39
N ASN A 134 9.94 10.49 -23.31
CA ASN A 134 10.23 11.85 -22.82
C ASN A 134 11.67 11.99 -22.30
N PHE A 135 12.28 10.91 -21.81
CA PHE A 135 13.66 10.89 -21.37
C PHE A 135 14.59 11.10 -22.56
N ASP A 136 14.52 10.23 -23.54
CA ASP A 136 15.37 10.25 -24.74
C ASP A 136 15.18 11.52 -25.56
N ARG A 137 13.92 11.91 -25.76
CA ARG A 137 13.58 13.16 -26.45
C ARG A 137 14.23 14.37 -25.76
N THR A 138 14.16 14.45 -24.43
CA THR A 138 14.71 15.59 -23.72
C THR A 138 16.23 15.66 -23.81
N PHE A 139 16.92 14.50 -23.69
CA PHE A 139 18.37 14.46 -23.83
C PHE A 139 18.82 14.74 -25.27
N CYS A 140 18.17 14.17 -26.28
CA CYS A 140 18.51 14.45 -27.68
C CYS A 140 18.23 15.90 -28.08
N THR A 141 17.12 16.47 -27.62
CA THR A 141 16.70 17.81 -28.06
C THR A 141 17.26 18.98 -27.21
N LYS A 142 18.06 18.69 -26.19
CA LYS A 142 18.73 19.76 -25.42
C LYS A 142 19.88 20.41 -26.19
N TYR A 143 20.43 19.72 -27.17
CA TYR A 143 21.51 20.23 -28.02
C TYR A 143 20.96 20.98 -29.24
N PRO A 144 21.63 22.05 -29.69
CA PRO A 144 21.15 22.85 -30.82
C PRO A 144 20.90 22.05 -32.11
N THR A 145 21.74 21.06 -32.39
CA THR A 145 21.59 20.17 -33.56
C THR A 145 20.37 19.26 -33.46
N GLY A 146 19.97 18.88 -32.25
CA GLY A 146 18.84 18.01 -32.00
C GLY A 146 17.48 18.70 -31.89
N GLU A 147 17.44 20.03 -31.91
CA GLU A 147 16.19 20.76 -31.72
C GLU A 147 15.14 20.44 -32.80
N VAL A 148 15.58 20.07 -33.98
CA VAL A 148 14.71 19.67 -35.10
C VAL A 148 13.92 18.40 -34.77
N LEU A 149 14.43 17.47 -33.95
CA LEU A 149 13.74 16.24 -33.51
C LEU A 149 12.46 16.50 -32.69
N LYS A 150 12.26 17.73 -32.22
CA LYS A 150 11.00 18.14 -31.58
C LYS A 150 9.80 18.11 -32.54
N GLN A 151 10.06 18.17 -33.86
CA GLN A 151 9.04 18.13 -34.91
C GLN A 151 8.59 16.70 -35.26
N ASN A 152 9.40 15.69 -34.94
CA ASN A 152 9.02 14.29 -35.15
C ASN A 152 7.96 13.87 -34.12
N CYS A 153 7.11 12.92 -34.50
CA CYS A 153 6.19 12.28 -33.56
C CYS A 153 6.95 11.28 -32.68
N TRP A 154 6.93 11.48 -31.37
CA TRP A 154 7.59 10.61 -30.40
C TRP A 154 6.56 9.70 -29.71
N ILE A 155 6.56 8.44 -30.07
CA ILE A 155 5.67 7.41 -29.52
C ILE A 155 6.33 6.78 -28.29
N ASP A 156 5.64 6.82 -27.15
CA ASP A 156 6.12 6.23 -25.92
C ASP A 156 5.61 4.78 -25.77
N SER A 157 6.51 3.81 -25.93
CA SER A 157 6.17 2.39 -25.80
C SER A 157 5.80 2.00 -24.36
N LEU A 158 6.27 2.72 -23.33
CA LEU A 158 5.87 2.51 -21.94
C LEU A 158 4.40 2.94 -21.70
N ASP A 159 3.99 4.05 -22.29
CA ASP A 159 2.58 4.49 -22.26
C ASP A 159 1.67 3.47 -22.96
N LEU A 160 2.07 3.01 -24.14
CA LEU A 160 1.34 1.96 -24.85
C LEU A 160 1.21 0.68 -24.01
N ALA A 161 2.31 0.24 -23.37
CA ALA A 161 2.31 -0.94 -22.52
C ALA A 161 1.34 -0.81 -21.34
N LYS A 162 1.36 0.33 -20.65
CA LYS A 162 0.45 0.60 -19.53
C LYS A 162 -1.02 0.66 -19.93
N ILE A 163 -1.29 1.19 -21.13
CA ILE A 163 -2.67 1.30 -21.65
C ILE A 163 -3.15 -0.04 -22.22
N ALA A 164 -2.39 -0.67 -23.09
CA ALA A 164 -2.83 -1.86 -23.81
C ALA A 164 -2.76 -3.14 -22.97
N LEU A 165 -1.79 -3.23 -22.05
CA LEU A 165 -1.48 -4.40 -21.23
C LEU A 165 -1.55 -4.13 -19.71
N PRO A 166 -2.62 -3.54 -19.19
CA PRO A 166 -2.71 -3.15 -17.77
C PRO A 166 -2.68 -4.34 -16.80
N ARG A 167 -2.78 -5.58 -17.29
CA ARG A 167 -2.78 -6.81 -16.49
C ARG A 167 -1.38 -7.42 -16.33
N LEU A 168 -0.33 -6.76 -16.81
CA LEU A 168 1.05 -7.20 -16.54
C LEU A 168 1.54 -6.69 -15.18
N THR A 169 2.31 -7.49 -14.49
CA THR A 169 2.92 -7.16 -13.18
C THR A 169 3.95 -6.04 -13.31
N SER A 170 4.63 -5.94 -14.45
CA SER A 170 5.65 -4.95 -14.76
C SER A 170 5.56 -4.49 -16.22
N HIS A 171 5.90 -3.23 -16.46
CA HIS A 171 6.00 -2.64 -17.80
C HIS A 171 7.42 -2.17 -18.13
N ARG A 172 8.44 -2.66 -17.40
CA ARG A 172 9.85 -2.40 -17.73
C ARG A 172 10.19 -3.14 -19.03
N LEU A 173 11.05 -2.55 -19.84
CA LEU A 173 11.44 -3.12 -21.15
C LEU A 173 11.91 -4.58 -21.03
N LEU A 174 12.83 -4.85 -20.09
CA LEU A 174 13.35 -6.19 -19.84
C LEU A 174 12.23 -7.20 -19.51
N ASP A 175 11.26 -6.81 -18.68
CA ASP A 175 10.15 -7.69 -18.30
C ASP A 175 9.18 -7.94 -19.46
N LEU A 176 8.92 -6.91 -20.28
CA LEU A 176 8.13 -7.06 -21.52
C LEU A 176 8.80 -7.98 -22.51
N VAL A 177 10.12 -7.81 -22.72
CA VAL A 177 10.91 -8.69 -23.61
C VAL A 177 10.86 -10.13 -23.15
N ARG A 178 11.07 -10.37 -21.86
CA ARG A 178 11.00 -11.72 -21.27
C ARG A 178 9.60 -12.33 -21.38
N ALA A 179 8.56 -11.53 -21.13
CA ALA A 179 7.17 -11.97 -21.23
C ALA A 179 6.81 -12.41 -22.66
N PHE A 180 7.27 -11.69 -23.69
CA PHE A 180 6.91 -11.96 -25.09
C PHE A 180 7.98 -12.69 -25.90
N GLY A 181 9.06 -13.15 -25.27
CA GLY A 181 10.02 -14.09 -25.85
C GLY A 181 11.13 -13.44 -26.67
N GLY A 182 11.56 -12.24 -26.29
CA GLY A 182 12.73 -11.56 -26.88
C GLY A 182 14.08 -11.94 -26.23
N PRO A 183 15.20 -11.44 -26.76
CA PRO A 183 16.52 -11.58 -26.15
C PRO A 183 16.61 -10.78 -24.86
N ASP A 184 17.46 -11.22 -23.92
CA ASP A 184 17.69 -10.45 -22.69
C ASP A 184 18.35 -9.10 -23.01
N SER A 185 17.82 -8.02 -22.44
CA SER A 185 18.40 -6.68 -22.49
C SER A 185 19.62 -6.62 -21.54
N THR A 186 20.69 -5.94 -21.98
CA THR A 186 21.96 -5.88 -21.24
C THR A 186 22.25 -4.50 -20.67
N HIS A 187 21.30 -3.55 -20.69
CA HIS A 187 21.52 -2.13 -20.37
C HIS A 187 22.60 -1.48 -21.25
N ARG A 188 22.60 -1.86 -22.52
CA ARG A 188 23.29 -1.16 -23.60
C ARG A 188 22.25 -0.66 -24.57
N ALA A 189 22.39 0.56 -25.04
CA ALA A 189 21.38 1.19 -25.87
C ALA A 189 21.08 0.42 -27.17
N ASP A 190 22.05 -0.27 -27.75
CA ASP A 190 21.85 -1.10 -28.96
C ASP A 190 20.97 -2.34 -28.69
N ASP A 191 21.19 -3.04 -27.57
CA ASP A 191 20.36 -4.17 -27.16
C ASP A 191 18.94 -3.72 -26.79
N ASP A 192 18.82 -2.60 -26.07
CA ASP A 192 17.53 -2.04 -25.65
C ASP A 192 16.71 -1.50 -26.84
N VAL A 193 17.34 -0.97 -27.87
CA VAL A 193 16.69 -0.64 -29.15
C VAL A 193 16.15 -1.89 -29.85
N ALA A 194 16.94 -2.97 -29.94
CA ALA A 194 16.46 -4.22 -30.54
C ALA A 194 15.28 -4.81 -29.78
N ALA A 195 15.34 -4.78 -28.46
CA ALA A 195 14.27 -5.18 -27.56
C ALA A 195 13.00 -4.32 -27.77
N THR A 196 13.16 -3.00 -27.85
CA THR A 196 12.06 -2.06 -28.08
C THR A 196 11.39 -2.26 -29.44
N CYS A 197 12.15 -2.58 -30.51
CA CYS A 197 11.60 -2.92 -31.82
C CYS A 197 10.62 -4.10 -31.76
N LEU A 198 11.01 -5.16 -31.03
CA LEU A 198 10.16 -6.35 -30.85
C LEU A 198 8.92 -6.02 -30.02
N VAL A 199 9.12 -5.36 -28.88
CA VAL A 199 8.03 -4.99 -27.96
C VAL A 199 7.05 -4.04 -28.62
N TYR A 200 7.51 -3.07 -29.40
CA TYR A 200 6.65 -2.11 -30.07
C TYR A 200 5.61 -2.79 -30.97
N ARG A 201 5.99 -3.78 -31.78
CA ARG A 201 5.04 -4.52 -32.60
C ARG A 201 4.03 -5.31 -31.81
N VAL A 202 4.44 -5.91 -30.69
CA VAL A 202 3.52 -6.59 -29.76
C VAL A 202 2.54 -5.59 -29.15
N LEU A 203 2.99 -4.37 -28.82
CA LEU A 203 2.13 -3.32 -28.30
C LEU A 203 1.15 -2.80 -29.35
N LEU A 204 1.56 -2.66 -30.62
CA LEU A 204 0.62 -2.35 -31.71
C LEU A 204 -0.47 -3.42 -31.81
N ALA A 205 -0.10 -4.70 -31.77
CA ALA A 205 -1.05 -5.81 -31.74
C ALA A 205 -1.99 -5.76 -30.53
N ALA A 206 -1.47 -5.38 -29.36
CA ALA A 206 -2.26 -5.25 -28.16
C ALA A 206 -3.28 -4.11 -28.24
N VAL A 207 -2.92 -2.96 -28.84
CA VAL A 207 -3.84 -1.86 -29.11
C VAL A 207 -4.85 -2.24 -30.18
N ASP A 208 -4.40 -2.86 -31.28
CA ASP A 208 -5.27 -3.25 -32.38
C ASP A 208 -6.35 -4.28 -31.95
N THR A 209 -6.00 -5.18 -31.03
CA THR A 209 -6.95 -6.18 -30.49
C THR A 209 -7.88 -5.64 -29.39
N MET A 210 -7.81 -4.34 -29.06
CA MET A 210 -8.77 -3.72 -28.14
C MET A 210 -10.19 -3.67 -28.74
N PRO A 211 -11.25 -3.66 -27.91
CA PRO A 211 -12.61 -3.45 -28.41
C PRO A 211 -12.71 -2.17 -29.23
N THR A 212 -13.23 -2.27 -30.47
CA THR A 212 -13.30 -1.14 -31.42
C THR A 212 -13.92 0.13 -30.85
N PRO A 213 -15.05 0.10 -30.10
CA PRO A 213 -15.61 1.33 -29.50
C PRO A 213 -14.65 1.99 -28.50
N LEU A 214 -13.89 1.21 -27.72
CA LEU A 214 -12.92 1.73 -26.77
C LEU A 214 -11.72 2.35 -27.50
N LEU A 215 -11.19 1.65 -28.52
CA LEU A 215 -10.09 2.14 -29.34
C LEU A 215 -10.44 3.46 -29.99
N GLN A 216 -11.62 3.55 -30.65
CA GLN A 216 -12.12 4.79 -31.26
C GLN A 216 -12.31 5.91 -30.24
N HIS A 217 -12.86 5.60 -29.08
CA HIS A 217 -13.02 6.58 -28.03
C HIS A 217 -11.67 7.14 -27.51
N ILE A 218 -10.65 6.29 -27.36
CA ILE A 218 -9.30 6.75 -26.96
C ILE A 218 -8.71 7.62 -28.07
N ALA A 219 -8.88 7.26 -29.35
CA ALA A 219 -8.41 8.03 -30.48
C ALA A 219 -9.05 9.43 -30.58
N ASP A 220 -10.29 9.59 -30.10
CA ASP A 220 -11.04 10.85 -30.12
C ASP A 220 -10.88 11.67 -28.83
N MET A 221 -10.17 11.18 -27.82
CA MET A 221 -10.08 11.83 -26.51
C MET A 221 -9.36 13.15 -26.53
N CYS A 222 -8.33 13.27 -27.34
CA CYS A 222 -7.40 14.37 -27.28
C CYS A 222 -6.94 14.76 -28.68
N ASP A 223 -6.91 16.03 -28.94
CA ASP A 223 -6.34 16.60 -30.15
C ASP A 223 -5.23 17.56 -29.73
N SER A 224 -4.15 17.03 -29.16
CA SER A 224 -3.14 17.81 -28.47
C SER A 224 -1.74 17.32 -28.77
N ASP A 225 -0.84 18.23 -29.16
CA ASP A 225 0.59 17.99 -29.34
C ASP A 225 1.32 17.52 -28.05
N THR A 226 0.59 17.44 -26.94
CA THR A 226 1.16 17.07 -25.64
C THR A 226 1.13 15.57 -25.36
N TRP A 227 0.51 14.77 -26.24
CA TRP A 227 0.48 13.29 -26.13
C TRP A 227 0.63 12.63 -27.51
N ASN A 228 1.84 12.56 -28.02
CA ASN A 228 2.12 12.07 -29.36
C ASN A 228 1.78 10.58 -29.57
N THR A 229 1.79 9.77 -28.50
CA THR A 229 1.41 8.36 -28.54
C THR A 229 -0.05 8.14 -28.99
N GLU A 230 -0.90 9.18 -28.91
CA GLU A 230 -2.26 9.20 -29.46
C GLU A 230 -2.30 8.80 -30.94
N ARG A 231 -1.26 9.10 -31.72
CA ARG A 231 -1.14 8.73 -33.13
C ARG A 231 -1.38 7.25 -33.36
N VAL A 232 -0.88 6.39 -32.46
CA VAL A 232 -1.09 4.93 -32.58
C VAL A 232 -2.58 4.57 -32.52
N PHE A 233 -3.31 5.15 -31.57
CA PHE A 233 -4.75 4.92 -31.43
C PHE A 233 -5.53 5.49 -32.63
N LYS A 234 -5.18 6.68 -33.13
CA LYS A 234 -5.80 7.31 -34.31
C LYS A 234 -5.61 6.47 -35.58
N CYS A 235 -4.40 6.04 -35.86
CA CYS A 235 -4.11 5.23 -37.05
C CYS A 235 -4.85 3.89 -37.01
N LEU A 236 -4.76 3.16 -35.87
CA LEU A 236 -5.43 1.84 -35.76
C LEU A 236 -6.95 1.95 -35.74
N ALA A 237 -7.51 3.01 -35.10
CA ALA A 237 -8.96 3.25 -35.12
C ALA A 237 -9.47 3.55 -36.54
N ALA A 238 -8.70 4.30 -37.35
CA ALA A 238 -9.07 4.62 -38.73
C ALA A 238 -9.11 3.37 -39.67
N MET A 239 -8.42 2.29 -39.27
CA MET A 239 -8.44 1.02 -40.02
C MET A 239 -9.66 0.14 -39.72
N LYS A 240 -10.52 0.56 -38.77
CA LYS A 240 -11.68 -0.23 -38.31
C LYS A 240 -13.01 0.45 -38.60
N ASP A 241 -13.99 -0.38 -38.94
CA ASP A 241 -15.36 0.09 -39.09
C ASP A 241 -15.94 0.51 -37.72
N SER A 242 -16.75 1.55 -37.71
CA SER A 242 -17.36 2.02 -36.47
C SER A 242 -18.47 1.08 -35.97
N GLU A 243 -18.34 0.63 -34.73
CA GLU A 243 -19.33 -0.18 -34.03
C GLU A 243 -20.31 0.68 -33.19
N GLY A 244 -20.21 1.99 -33.29
CA GLY A 244 -21.02 2.97 -32.54
C GLY A 244 -20.27 3.63 -31.40
N PRO A 245 -20.89 4.59 -30.69
CA PRO A 245 -20.22 5.36 -29.64
C PRO A 245 -19.87 4.49 -28.43
N TYR A 246 -18.71 4.78 -27.81
CA TYR A 246 -18.28 4.13 -26.60
C TYR A 246 -19.26 4.40 -25.45
N SER A 247 -19.57 3.37 -24.69
CA SER A 247 -20.34 3.45 -23.46
C SER A 247 -19.69 2.63 -22.37
N LEU A 248 -19.19 3.32 -21.33
CA LEU A 248 -18.58 2.67 -20.16
C LEU A 248 -19.53 1.61 -19.55
N ARG A 249 -20.82 1.89 -19.50
CA ARG A 249 -21.81 0.97 -18.95
C ARG A 249 -21.98 -0.28 -19.82
N ALA A 250 -22.00 -0.13 -21.14
CA ALA A 250 -22.11 -1.26 -22.07
C ALA A 250 -20.84 -2.10 -22.04
N SER A 251 -19.67 -1.47 -22.12
CA SER A 251 -18.37 -2.12 -22.04
C SER A 251 -18.23 -2.92 -20.74
N ARG A 252 -18.55 -2.31 -19.61
CA ARG A 252 -18.47 -2.99 -18.32
C ARG A 252 -19.46 -4.15 -18.18
N LYS A 253 -20.68 -3.99 -18.69
CA LYS A 253 -21.67 -5.07 -18.70
C LYS A 253 -21.18 -6.26 -19.54
N ALA A 254 -20.55 -6.02 -20.67
CA ALA A 254 -19.97 -7.07 -21.51
C ALA A 254 -18.77 -7.76 -20.81
N ALA A 255 -17.88 -6.99 -20.18
CA ALA A 255 -16.74 -7.51 -19.44
C ALA A 255 -17.17 -8.48 -18.32
N VAL A 256 -18.14 -8.09 -17.49
CA VAL A 256 -18.59 -8.91 -16.35
C VAL A 256 -19.61 -9.99 -16.71
N ALA A 257 -20.22 -9.95 -17.89
CA ALA A 257 -21.12 -11.04 -18.35
C ALA A 257 -20.34 -12.37 -18.52
N GLN A 258 -19.03 -12.27 -18.73
CA GLN A 258 -18.13 -13.40 -18.85
C GLN A 258 -17.28 -13.59 -17.58
N ALA A 259 -17.50 -12.75 -16.54
CA ALA A 259 -16.75 -12.87 -15.30
C ALA A 259 -17.01 -14.23 -14.66
N SER A 260 -15.95 -14.93 -14.39
CA SER A 260 -15.97 -16.24 -13.76
C SER A 260 -16.50 -16.13 -12.32
N ALA A 261 -17.02 -17.25 -11.80
CA ALA A 261 -17.22 -17.46 -10.36
C ALA A 261 -15.91 -17.20 -9.58
N PRO A 262 -15.94 -17.14 -8.21
CA PRO A 262 -14.78 -16.84 -7.36
C PRO A 262 -13.48 -17.53 -7.83
N LEU A 263 -12.34 -16.89 -7.63
CA LEU A 263 -11.02 -17.29 -8.13
C LEU A 263 -10.78 -18.81 -7.98
N ARG A 264 -10.73 -19.50 -9.10
CA ARG A 264 -10.29 -20.90 -9.23
C ARG A 264 -9.18 -20.94 -10.27
N PRO A 265 -7.99 -21.46 -9.92
CA PRO A 265 -6.86 -21.51 -10.87
C PRO A 265 -7.07 -22.50 -12.02
N ASP A 266 -8.00 -23.44 -11.93
CA ASP A 266 -8.20 -24.51 -12.93
C ASP A 266 -9.66 -24.77 -13.25
N ALA A 267 -9.99 -24.76 -14.55
CA ALA A 267 -11.32 -25.09 -15.08
C ALA A 267 -11.73 -26.58 -14.91
N ASN A 268 -10.80 -27.43 -14.48
CA ASN A 268 -11.01 -28.89 -14.37
C ASN A 268 -11.32 -29.39 -12.94
N VAL A 269 -11.48 -28.46 -11.97
CA VAL A 269 -11.90 -28.84 -10.62
C VAL A 269 -13.41 -29.00 -10.61
N PRO A 270 -13.96 -30.12 -10.04
CA PRO A 270 -15.41 -30.33 -9.98
C PRO A 270 -16.14 -29.16 -9.34
N GLU A 271 -17.30 -28.79 -9.89
CA GLU A 271 -18.19 -27.81 -9.26
C GLU A 271 -18.58 -28.29 -7.86
N VAL A 272 -17.93 -27.74 -6.86
CA VAL A 272 -18.40 -27.87 -5.47
C VAL A 272 -19.50 -26.83 -5.29
N SER A 273 -20.60 -27.22 -4.65
CA SER A 273 -21.71 -26.33 -4.33
C SER A 273 -21.23 -25.00 -3.78
N PRO A 274 -21.80 -23.86 -4.20
CA PRO A 274 -21.31 -22.55 -3.78
C PRO A 274 -21.32 -22.49 -2.25
N ALA A 275 -20.18 -22.13 -1.68
CA ALA A 275 -20.07 -21.66 -0.31
C ALA A 275 -21.04 -20.48 -0.13
N GLY A 276 -21.61 -20.32 1.00
CA GLY A 276 -22.55 -19.25 1.26
C GLY A 276 -23.67 -19.65 2.19
N LYS A 277 -23.50 -20.75 2.94
CA LYS A 277 -24.34 -21.00 4.09
C LYS A 277 -24.03 -19.96 5.15
N GLU A 278 -24.92 -18.99 5.32
CA GLU A 278 -24.86 -18.12 6.48
C GLU A 278 -25.05 -18.96 7.74
N LEU A 279 -24.07 -18.95 8.61
CA LEU A 279 -24.23 -19.48 9.95
C LEU A 279 -25.09 -18.51 10.77
N PRO A 280 -26.06 -19.01 11.53
CA PRO A 280 -26.83 -18.17 12.42
C PRO A 280 -25.94 -17.51 13.48
N PRO A 281 -26.35 -16.37 14.06
CA PRO A 281 -25.64 -15.70 15.14
C PRO A 281 -25.34 -16.66 16.30
N VAL A 282 -24.32 -16.34 17.08
CA VAL A 282 -23.94 -17.06 18.30
C VAL A 282 -25.13 -17.10 19.26
N GLY A 283 -25.45 -18.27 19.83
CA GLY A 283 -26.59 -18.44 20.76
C GLY A 283 -27.90 -18.92 20.13
N SER A 284 -28.01 -18.97 18.78
CA SER A 284 -29.12 -19.68 18.11
C SER A 284 -28.80 -21.17 17.92
N GLU A 285 -29.83 -22.04 17.70
CA GLU A 285 -29.58 -23.44 17.35
C GLU A 285 -28.72 -23.52 16.09
N ALA A 286 -27.45 -23.87 16.26
CA ALA A 286 -26.50 -23.96 15.18
C ALA A 286 -26.62 -25.32 14.51
N PRO A 287 -26.45 -25.41 13.17
CA PRO A 287 -26.25 -26.69 12.52
C PRO A 287 -25.00 -27.38 13.11
N GLU A 288 -25.04 -28.68 13.21
CA GLU A 288 -23.89 -29.49 13.63
C GLU A 288 -22.78 -29.32 12.58
N LEU A 289 -21.64 -28.70 12.99
CA LEU A 289 -20.50 -28.46 12.11
C LEU A 289 -19.48 -29.60 12.24
N SER A 290 -18.87 -29.94 11.12
CA SER A 290 -17.84 -31.00 11.07
C SER A 290 -16.47 -30.35 10.86
N PHE A 291 -15.53 -30.65 11.75
CA PHE A 291 -14.15 -30.19 11.66
C PHE A 291 -13.19 -31.35 11.36
N ALA A 292 -11.98 -30.99 10.91
CA ALA A 292 -10.95 -32.02 10.73
C ALA A 292 -10.54 -32.61 12.07
N THR A 293 -10.24 -33.89 12.05
CA THR A 293 -9.66 -34.60 13.22
C THR A 293 -8.19 -34.23 13.39
N ASP A 294 -7.64 -34.41 14.58
CA ASP A 294 -6.19 -34.21 14.83
C ASP A 294 -5.32 -35.08 13.91
N ALA A 295 -5.81 -36.26 13.50
CA ALA A 295 -5.13 -37.13 12.55
C ALA A 295 -5.11 -36.56 11.13
N GLU A 296 -6.25 -36.05 10.63
CA GLU A 296 -6.33 -35.40 9.32
C GLU A 296 -5.44 -34.15 9.25
N ILE A 297 -5.39 -33.33 10.32
CA ILE A 297 -4.48 -32.19 10.39
C ILE A 297 -3.02 -32.62 10.39
N SER A 298 -2.67 -33.61 11.21
CA SER A 298 -1.29 -34.13 11.29
C SER A 298 -0.84 -34.73 9.96
N GLU A 299 -1.70 -35.42 9.24
CA GLU A 299 -1.43 -35.95 7.90
C GLU A 299 -1.22 -34.81 6.89
N ALA A 300 -2.05 -33.76 6.91
CA ALA A 300 -1.92 -32.62 6.00
C ALA A 300 -0.54 -31.92 6.13
N PHE A 301 0.08 -31.94 7.32
CA PHE A 301 1.39 -31.37 7.61
C PHE A 301 2.54 -32.39 7.58
N SER A 302 2.33 -33.57 7.04
CA SER A 302 3.40 -34.55 6.80
C SER A 302 4.09 -34.36 5.45
N ALA A 303 5.25 -35.00 5.25
CA ALA A 303 5.97 -34.97 3.98
C ALA A 303 5.19 -35.61 2.81
N GLU A 304 4.34 -36.55 3.08
CA GLU A 304 3.49 -37.25 2.10
C GLU A 304 2.06 -36.68 2.05
N GLY A 305 1.76 -35.67 2.89
CA GLY A 305 0.45 -35.05 3.01
C GLY A 305 0.23 -33.87 2.08
N LEU A 306 -0.77 -33.05 2.42
CA LEU A 306 -1.17 -31.89 1.63
C LEU A 306 0.01 -30.95 1.36
N LEU A 307 0.72 -30.49 2.41
CA LEU A 307 1.83 -29.54 2.23
C LEU A 307 3.02 -30.14 1.48
N GLY A 308 3.33 -31.41 1.68
CA GLY A 308 4.34 -32.13 0.90
C GLY A 308 4.02 -32.16 -0.59
N SER A 309 2.73 -32.18 -0.96
CA SER A 309 2.30 -32.13 -2.37
C SER A 309 2.35 -30.72 -2.97
N LEU A 310 2.35 -29.67 -2.13
CA LEU A 310 2.33 -28.26 -2.58
C LEU A 310 3.72 -27.66 -2.79
N TYR A 311 4.73 -28.16 -2.07
CA TYR A 311 6.08 -27.62 -2.08
C TYR A 311 7.10 -28.70 -2.44
N GLU A 312 7.95 -28.46 -3.45
CA GLU A 312 8.97 -29.43 -3.91
C GLU A 312 10.00 -29.79 -2.84
N GLU A 313 10.30 -28.85 -1.93
CA GLU A 313 11.27 -29.01 -0.84
C GLU A 313 10.59 -28.82 0.53
N TYR A 314 9.44 -29.47 0.75
CA TYR A 314 8.76 -29.36 2.03
C TYR A 314 9.43 -30.18 3.13
N GLU A 315 9.84 -29.50 4.17
CA GLU A 315 10.31 -30.10 5.41
C GLU A 315 9.22 -29.97 6.49
N PRO A 316 8.65 -31.08 7.00
CA PRO A 316 7.69 -31.07 8.09
C PRO A 316 8.28 -30.42 9.34
N ARG A 317 7.55 -29.49 9.94
CA ARG A 317 7.94 -28.77 11.15
C ARG A 317 6.93 -29.06 12.24
N GLU A 318 7.43 -29.53 13.38
CA GLU A 318 6.58 -29.87 14.51
C GLU A 318 5.82 -28.64 15.02
N GLU A 319 6.49 -27.49 15.03
CA GLU A 319 5.95 -26.21 15.47
C GLU A 319 4.77 -25.76 14.59
N GLN A 320 4.88 -25.97 13.27
CA GLN A 320 3.80 -25.66 12.33
C GLN A 320 2.59 -26.58 12.55
N ARG A 321 2.82 -27.87 12.79
CA ARG A 321 1.79 -28.86 13.08
C ARG A 321 1.09 -28.56 14.39
N GLU A 322 1.85 -28.24 15.46
CA GLU A 322 1.31 -27.89 16.77
C GLU A 322 0.37 -26.68 16.67
N MET A 323 0.79 -25.61 15.97
CA MET A 323 -0.06 -24.46 15.71
C MET A 323 -1.33 -24.85 14.96
N ALA A 324 -1.23 -25.63 13.89
CA ALA A 324 -2.39 -26.05 13.10
C ALA A 324 -3.40 -26.88 13.90
N LEU A 325 -2.92 -27.77 14.76
CA LEU A 325 -3.76 -28.54 15.68
C LEU A 325 -4.49 -27.64 16.67
N ALA A 326 -3.80 -26.64 17.24
CA ALA A 326 -4.42 -25.69 18.17
C ALA A 326 -5.48 -24.84 17.48
N VAL A 327 -5.20 -24.36 16.26
CA VAL A 327 -6.18 -23.63 15.44
C VAL A 327 -7.41 -24.51 15.19
N ASN A 328 -7.22 -25.73 14.71
CA ASN A 328 -8.33 -26.64 14.44
C ASN A 328 -9.20 -26.90 15.67
N ARG A 329 -8.57 -27.10 16.85
CA ARG A 329 -9.30 -27.28 18.12
C ARG A 329 -10.09 -26.03 18.51
N ALA A 330 -9.51 -24.84 18.36
CA ALA A 330 -10.19 -23.57 18.64
C ALA A 330 -11.44 -23.40 17.75
N LEU A 331 -11.34 -23.73 16.46
CA LEU A 331 -12.48 -23.72 15.54
C LEU A 331 -13.56 -24.74 15.97
N ALA A 332 -13.15 -25.96 16.25
CA ALA A 332 -14.06 -27.07 16.61
C ALA A 332 -14.80 -26.84 17.95
N THR A 333 -14.14 -26.18 18.90
CA THR A 333 -14.69 -25.90 20.23
C THR A 333 -15.35 -24.52 20.33
N SER A 334 -15.33 -23.73 19.23
CA SER A 334 -15.82 -22.35 19.22
C SER A 334 -15.19 -21.47 20.31
N ARG A 335 -13.87 -21.61 20.51
CA ARG A 335 -13.08 -20.79 21.43
C ARG A 335 -12.17 -19.85 20.66
N ASN A 336 -11.86 -18.71 21.24
CA ASN A 336 -10.84 -17.82 20.71
C ASN A 336 -9.44 -18.39 21.01
N LEU A 337 -8.43 -17.98 20.23
CA LEU A 337 -7.06 -18.47 20.40
C LEU A 337 -6.06 -17.34 20.12
N ALA A 338 -5.06 -17.17 20.97
CA ALA A 338 -3.90 -16.32 20.72
C ALA A 338 -2.65 -17.19 20.55
N VAL A 339 -1.99 -17.10 19.39
CA VAL A 339 -0.79 -17.87 19.07
C VAL A 339 0.40 -16.95 18.82
N GLU A 340 1.43 -17.09 19.64
CA GLU A 340 2.76 -16.60 19.29
C GLU A 340 3.53 -17.72 18.60
N ALA A 341 3.81 -17.59 17.31
CA ALA A 341 4.62 -18.53 16.56
C ALA A 341 5.80 -17.80 15.92
N GLY A 342 7.02 -18.21 16.26
CA GLY A 342 8.25 -17.60 15.82
C GLY A 342 8.37 -17.48 14.29
N THR A 343 9.39 -16.75 13.82
CA THR A 343 9.70 -16.69 12.39
C THR A 343 10.12 -18.06 11.86
N GLY A 344 9.77 -18.35 10.61
CA GLY A 344 10.12 -19.63 9.97
C GLY A 344 9.14 -20.78 10.21
N VAL A 345 8.22 -20.69 11.16
CA VAL A 345 7.22 -21.74 11.45
C VAL A 345 6.28 -22.00 10.26
N GLY A 346 6.02 -21.01 9.42
CA GLY A 346 5.03 -21.12 8.34
C GLY A 346 3.60 -20.88 8.82
N LYS A 347 3.43 -19.84 9.65
CA LYS A 347 2.14 -19.42 10.25
C LYS A 347 0.97 -19.43 9.29
N SER A 348 1.17 -18.88 8.07
CA SER A 348 0.08 -18.73 7.11
C SER A 348 -0.61 -20.04 6.81
N MET A 349 0.16 -21.09 6.47
CA MET A 349 -0.41 -22.41 6.21
C MET A 349 -0.98 -23.05 7.48
N ALA A 350 -0.37 -22.81 8.65
CA ALA A 350 -0.83 -23.38 9.91
C ALA A 350 -2.24 -22.93 10.31
N TYR A 351 -2.68 -21.71 9.94
CA TYR A 351 -4.07 -21.29 10.13
C TYR A 351 -4.94 -21.47 8.88
N LEU A 352 -4.38 -21.34 7.65
CA LEU A 352 -5.17 -21.46 6.42
C LEU A 352 -5.71 -22.87 6.20
N VAL A 353 -4.89 -23.90 6.45
CA VAL A 353 -5.31 -25.31 6.22
C VAL A 353 -6.51 -25.70 7.08
N PRO A 354 -6.51 -25.50 8.42
CA PRO A 354 -7.69 -25.79 9.24
C PRO A 354 -8.92 -24.99 8.84
N LEU A 355 -8.77 -23.69 8.53
CA LEU A 355 -9.86 -22.82 8.08
C LEU A 355 -10.43 -23.30 6.74
N ALA A 356 -9.57 -23.62 5.77
CA ALA A 356 -9.97 -24.10 4.46
C ALA A 356 -10.73 -25.44 4.56
N LEU A 357 -10.26 -26.36 5.38
CA LEU A 357 -10.95 -27.64 5.63
C LEU A 357 -12.30 -27.43 6.33
N ALA A 358 -12.36 -26.52 7.30
CA ALA A 358 -13.62 -26.18 7.96
C ALA A 358 -14.63 -25.55 6.98
N ALA A 359 -14.18 -24.65 6.12
CA ALA A 359 -15.00 -24.05 5.07
C ALA A 359 -15.53 -25.13 4.10
N GLN A 360 -14.64 -25.98 3.58
CA GLN A 360 -14.98 -27.05 2.63
C GLN A 360 -15.97 -28.07 3.22
N LYS A 361 -15.69 -28.57 4.44
CA LYS A 361 -16.54 -29.60 5.09
C LYS A 361 -17.96 -29.09 5.38
N ASN A 362 -18.12 -27.78 5.62
CA ASN A 362 -19.40 -27.22 6.08
C ASN A 362 -20.10 -26.34 5.04
N GLY A 363 -19.45 -25.99 3.94
CA GLY A 363 -19.96 -25.04 2.94
C GLY A 363 -20.13 -23.63 3.49
N ILE A 364 -19.25 -23.19 4.40
CA ILE A 364 -19.29 -21.89 5.05
C ILE A 364 -18.14 -20.99 4.56
N THR A 365 -18.34 -19.69 4.69
CA THR A 365 -17.27 -18.71 4.45
C THR A 365 -16.48 -18.46 5.74
N VAL A 366 -15.13 -18.53 5.64
CA VAL A 366 -14.20 -18.17 6.70
C VAL A 366 -13.40 -16.91 6.33
N GLY A 367 -12.88 -16.21 7.31
CA GLY A 367 -12.17 -14.96 7.10
C GLY A 367 -10.70 -15.00 7.55
N VAL A 368 -9.86 -14.29 6.82
CA VAL A 368 -8.49 -13.99 7.21
C VAL A 368 -8.29 -12.48 7.13
N ALA A 369 -7.83 -11.87 8.22
CA ALA A 369 -7.50 -10.45 8.28
C ALA A 369 -6.00 -10.26 8.51
N THR A 370 -5.33 -9.55 7.61
CA THR A 370 -3.89 -9.24 7.71
C THR A 370 -3.65 -7.80 8.12
N LYS A 371 -2.50 -7.49 8.69
CA LYS A 371 -2.17 -6.12 9.10
C LYS A 371 -2.09 -5.14 7.93
N THR A 372 -1.58 -5.56 6.77
CA THR A 372 -1.35 -4.70 5.60
C THR A 372 -1.88 -5.30 4.31
N ASN A 373 -2.19 -4.45 3.32
CA ASN A 373 -2.57 -4.93 1.99
C ASN A 373 -1.46 -5.75 1.31
N ALA A 374 -0.18 -5.46 1.59
CA ALA A 374 0.93 -6.24 1.02
C ALA A 374 0.92 -7.70 1.51
N LEU A 375 0.62 -7.95 2.78
CA LEU A 375 0.45 -9.30 3.32
C LEU A 375 -0.82 -9.97 2.78
N LEU A 376 -1.91 -9.20 2.63
CA LEU A 376 -3.12 -9.68 1.97
C LEU A 376 -2.81 -10.16 0.55
N ASP A 377 -2.12 -9.33 -0.24
CA ASP A 377 -1.76 -9.65 -1.61
C ASP A 377 -0.81 -10.87 -1.67
N GLN A 378 0.08 -11.03 -0.68
CA GLN A 378 0.92 -12.22 -0.56
C GLN A 378 0.07 -13.49 -0.38
N LEU A 379 -0.90 -13.51 0.55
CA LEU A 379 -1.78 -14.66 0.74
C LEU A 379 -2.57 -14.99 -0.52
N VAL A 380 -3.10 -13.96 -1.19
CA VAL A 380 -3.94 -14.10 -2.39
C VAL A 380 -3.15 -14.60 -3.59
N HIS A 381 -1.86 -14.21 -3.72
CA HIS A 381 -1.05 -14.54 -4.90
C HIS A 381 -0.05 -15.68 -4.71
N LYS A 382 0.16 -16.17 -3.47
CA LYS A 382 1.12 -17.24 -3.22
C LYS A 382 0.49 -18.45 -2.53
N GLU A 383 -0.12 -18.26 -1.35
CA GLU A 383 -0.57 -19.38 -0.51
C GLU A 383 -1.93 -19.93 -0.94
N LEU A 384 -2.91 -19.05 -1.15
CA LEU A 384 -4.28 -19.47 -1.50
C LEU A 384 -4.42 -20.14 -2.87
N PRO A 385 -3.69 -19.73 -3.93
CA PRO A 385 -3.71 -20.47 -5.20
C PRO A 385 -3.29 -21.93 -5.05
N LEU A 386 -2.28 -22.20 -4.22
CA LEU A 386 -1.82 -23.57 -3.94
C LEU A 386 -2.91 -24.39 -3.25
N LEU A 387 -3.51 -23.83 -2.20
CA LEU A 387 -4.61 -24.50 -1.47
C LEU A 387 -5.85 -24.67 -2.35
N SER A 388 -6.19 -23.68 -3.16
CA SER A 388 -7.31 -23.74 -4.10
C SER A 388 -7.14 -24.87 -5.11
N LYS A 389 -5.93 -25.02 -5.66
CA LYS A 389 -5.59 -26.13 -6.59
C LYS A 389 -5.69 -27.49 -5.93
N ALA A 390 -5.24 -27.62 -4.67
CA ALA A 390 -5.21 -28.90 -3.97
C ALA A 390 -6.56 -29.29 -3.36
N LEU A 391 -7.27 -28.36 -2.74
CA LEU A 391 -8.51 -28.61 -2.01
C LEU A 391 -9.78 -28.25 -2.80
N GLY A 392 -9.65 -27.58 -3.94
CA GLY A 392 -10.79 -27.09 -4.71
C GLY A 392 -11.55 -25.92 -4.06
N ILE A 393 -10.98 -25.28 -3.03
CA ILE A 393 -11.59 -24.13 -2.37
C ILE A 393 -11.55 -22.88 -3.26
N THR A 394 -12.50 -22.00 -3.02
CA THR A 394 -12.56 -20.67 -3.66
C THR A 394 -12.17 -19.59 -2.66
N TYR A 395 -11.59 -18.48 -3.13
CA TYR A 395 -11.20 -17.38 -2.28
C TYR A 395 -11.41 -16.03 -2.96
N ALA A 396 -11.51 -14.96 -2.18
CA ALA A 396 -11.63 -13.61 -2.68
C ALA A 396 -10.91 -12.60 -1.76
N PRO A 397 -10.10 -11.68 -2.32
CA PRO A 397 -9.65 -10.51 -1.59
C PRO A 397 -10.78 -9.50 -1.45
N LEU A 398 -10.84 -8.81 -0.31
CA LEU A 398 -11.77 -7.72 -0.11
C LEU A 398 -11.07 -6.56 0.61
N LYS A 399 -10.98 -5.43 -0.08
CA LYS A 399 -10.40 -4.17 0.43
C LYS A 399 -11.50 -3.12 0.67
N GLY A 400 -11.14 -2.01 1.30
CA GLY A 400 -12.07 -0.91 1.54
C GLY A 400 -12.56 -0.24 0.24
N PHE A 401 -13.69 0.46 0.30
CA PHE A 401 -14.31 1.14 -0.86
C PHE A 401 -13.36 2.04 -1.65
N SER A 402 -12.46 2.75 -0.96
CA SER A 402 -11.51 3.68 -1.59
C SER A 402 -10.43 3.00 -2.42
N HIS A 403 -10.27 1.68 -2.31
CA HIS A 403 -9.32 0.92 -3.11
C HIS A 403 -9.85 0.50 -4.47
N TYR A 404 -11.14 0.61 -4.73
CA TYR A 404 -11.75 0.21 -6.00
C TYR A 404 -12.15 1.41 -6.85
N PRO A 405 -12.09 1.30 -8.20
CA PRO A 405 -12.60 2.36 -9.06
C PRO A 405 -14.12 2.47 -8.97
N CYS A 406 -14.60 3.67 -8.75
CA CYS A 406 -16.03 3.99 -8.78
C CYS A 406 -16.45 4.36 -10.19
N LEU A 407 -17.11 3.46 -10.89
CA LEU A 407 -17.50 3.65 -12.29
C LEU A 407 -18.38 4.88 -12.53
N ARG A 408 -19.16 5.31 -11.56
CA ARG A 408 -19.91 6.58 -11.66
C ARG A 408 -18.97 7.79 -11.74
N LYS A 409 -17.89 7.79 -10.96
CA LYS A 409 -16.87 8.86 -11.02
C LYS A 409 -16.06 8.76 -12.32
N VAL A 410 -15.74 7.54 -12.75
CA VAL A 410 -15.05 7.30 -14.03
C VAL A 410 -15.92 7.76 -15.20
N ASP A 411 -17.20 7.43 -15.21
CA ASP A 411 -18.16 7.87 -16.23
C ASP A 411 -18.27 9.41 -16.30
N SER A 412 -18.25 10.06 -15.14
CA SER A 412 -18.21 11.53 -15.09
C SER A 412 -16.93 12.09 -15.70
N LEU A 413 -15.78 11.44 -15.52
CA LEU A 413 -14.51 11.85 -16.15
C LEU A 413 -14.55 11.65 -17.66
N VAL A 414 -15.09 10.53 -18.12
CA VAL A 414 -15.28 10.25 -19.56
C VAL A 414 -16.14 11.32 -20.22
N ASN A 415 -17.26 11.68 -19.59
CA ASN A 415 -18.19 12.69 -20.12
C ASN A 415 -17.60 14.14 -20.08
N GLN A 416 -16.66 14.40 -19.17
CA GLN A 416 -15.95 15.69 -19.12
C GLN A 416 -14.84 15.80 -20.17
N GLY A 417 -14.32 14.66 -20.61
CA GLY A 417 -13.11 14.56 -21.41
C GLY A 417 -11.82 14.89 -20.63
N PRO A 418 -10.67 14.47 -21.15
CA PRO A 418 -9.38 14.80 -20.55
C PRO A 418 -9.03 16.27 -20.76
N SER A 419 -8.24 16.81 -19.86
CA SER A 419 -7.71 18.17 -19.92
C SER A 419 -6.22 18.18 -19.58
N VAL A 420 -5.52 19.25 -19.97
CA VAL A 420 -4.17 19.52 -19.49
C VAL A 420 -4.27 20.25 -18.16
N ILE A 421 -3.65 19.69 -17.13
CA ILE A 421 -3.64 20.28 -15.79
C ILE A 421 -2.25 20.77 -15.40
N HIS A 422 -2.20 21.78 -14.54
CA HIS A 422 -0.95 22.27 -13.97
C HIS A 422 -0.72 21.63 -12.61
N TYR A 423 0.31 20.80 -12.50
CA TYR A 423 0.75 20.21 -11.23
C TYR A 423 2.13 20.77 -10.86
N ARG A 424 2.19 21.59 -9.80
CA ARG A 424 3.38 22.38 -9.44
C ARG A 424 3.81 23.29 -10.60
N LYS A 425 4.90 22.96 -11.32
CA LYS A 425 5.43 23.73 -12.46
C LYS A 425 5.38 22.93 -13.78
N GLN A 426 4.67 21.80 -13.79
CA GLN A 426 4.58 20.90 -14.95
C GLN A 426 3.14 20.85 -15.48
N GLU A 427 3.02 20.85 -16.78
CA GLU A 427 1.77 20.55 -17.47
C GLU A 427 1.64 19.04 -17.63
N ILE A 428 0.51 18.47 -17.25
CA ILE A 428 0.24 17.05 -17.34
C ILE A 428 -1.05 16.86 -18.13
N ASN A 429 -0.98 16.09 -19.23
CA ASN A 429 -2.14 15.66 -19.98
C ASN A 429 -2.83 14.49 -19.28
N GLN A 430 -4.13 14.57 -19.11
CA GLN A 430 -4.93 13.52 -18.46
C GLN A 430 -5.29 12.34 -19.39
N ALA A 431 -5.16 12.51 -20.71
CA ALA A 431 -5.59 11.50 -21.69
C ALA A 431 -4.90 10.13 -21.51
N PRO A 432 -3.56 10.01 -21.35
CA PRO A 432 -2.92 8.72 -21.14
C PRO A 432 -3.45 7.99 -19.89
N ALA A 433 -3.63 8.73 -18.79
CA ALA A 433 -4.13 8.18 -17.55
C ALA A 433 -5.60 7.73 -17.66
N LEU A 434 -6.43 8.47 -18.38
CA LEU A 434 -7.82 8.10 -18.64
C LEU A 434 -7.90 6.89 -19.58
N ALA A 435 -7.11 6.84 -20.64
CA ALA A 435 -7.04 5.69 -21.52
C ALA A 435 -6.63 4.41 -20.78
N GLY A 436 -5.58 4.49 -19.94
CA GLY A 436 -5.14 3.38 -19.10
C GLY A 436 -6.22 2.93 -18.09
N LEU A 437 -6.94 3.87 -17.49
CA LEU A 437 -8.06 3.57 -16.59
C LEU A 437 -9.20 2.84 -17.32
N LEU A 438 -9.58 3.27 -18.51
CA LEU A 438 -10.66 2.62 -19.28
C LEU A 438 -10.26 1.23 -19.76
N SER A 439 -9.03 1.07 -20.22
CA SER A 439 -8.50 -0.24 -20.57
C SER A 439 -8.44 -1.19 -19.37
N PHE A 440 -8.04 -0.70 -18.19
CA PHE A 440 -8.09 -1.47 -16.96
C PHE A 440 -9.53 -1.91 -16.60
N VAL A 441 -10.51 -1.02 -16.73
CA VAL A 441 -11.93 -1.34 -16.47
C VAL A 441 -12.45 -2.42 -17.42
N GLU A 442 -12.00 -2.42 -18.66
CA GLU A 442 -12.36 -3.45 -19.67
C GLU A 442 -11.71 -4.80 -19.37
N GLN A 443 -10.45 -4.80 -18.92
CA GLN A 443 -9.64 -5.99 -18.77
C GLN A 443 -9.68 -6.61 -17.35
N SER A 444 -10.37 -5.98 -16.42
CA SER A 444 -10.45 -6.42 -15.03
C SER A 444 -11.86 -6.88 -14.68
N ASP A 445 -11.97 -7.89 -13.83
CA ASP A 445 -13.27 -8.25 -13.24
C ASP A 445 -13.59 -7.33 -12.06
N TYR A 446 -12.91 -7.49 -10.92
CA TYR A 446 -13.15 -6.69 -9.69
C TYR A 446 -11.86 -6.30 -8.99
N ASP A 447 -10.80 -6.05 -9.75
CA ASP A 447 -9.50 -5.67 -9.21
C ASP A 447 -9.52 -4.30 -8.54
N ASP A 448 -8.67 -4.13 -7.56
CA ASP A 448 -8.47 -2.86 -6.91
C ASP A 448 -7.48 -1.94 -7.69
N MET A 449 -7.41 -0.68 -7.27
CA MET A 449 -6.58 0.34 -7.90
C MET A 449 -5.06 0.18 -7.63
N ASP A 450 -4.63 -0.80 -6.84
CA ASP A 450 -3.21 -1.09 -6.66
C ASP A 450 -2.65 -1.81 -7.89
N ALA A 451 -3.53 -2.56 -8.60
CA ALA A 451 -3.23 -3.14 -9.90
C ALA A 451 -3.22 -2.12 -11.06
N LEU A 452 -3.81 -0.94 -10.88
CA LEU A 452 -3.90 0.11 -11.91
C LEU A 452 -2.61 0.93 -11.99
N LYS A 453 -1.93 0.92 -13.13
CA LYS A 453 -0.63 1.59 -13.36
C LYS A 453 -0.79 2.87 -14.20
N ILE A 454 -1.40 3.90 -13.63
CA ILE A 454 -1.56 5.22 -14.27
C ILE A 454 -0.81 6.32 -13.50
N ASP A 455 -0.65 7.49 -14.12
CA ASP A 455 -0.13 8.66 -13.41
C ASP A 455 -1.19 9.27 -12.50
N TYR A 456 -1.10 9.00 -11.21
CA TYR A 456 -2.00 9.55 -10.19
C TYR A 456 -1.84 11.05 -9.93
N ARG A 457 -0.85 11.72 -10.55
CA ARG A 457 -0.78 13.19 -10.58
C ARG A 457 -1.79 13.74 -11.58
N ALA A 458 -2.00 13.03 -12.69
CA ALA A 458 -3.00 13.38 -13.71
C ALA A 458 -4.43 13.09 -13.23
N ILE A 459 -4.66 11.88 -12.70
CA ILE A 459 -5.96 11.45 -12.15
C ILE A 459 -5.75 10.92 -10.74
N PRO A 460 -5.89 11.75 -9.70
CA PRO A 460 -5.72 11.33 -8.32
C PRO A 460 -6.72 10.24 -7.90
N ARG A 461 -6.29 9.31 -7.05
CA ARG A 461 -7.13 8.18 -6.57
C ARG A 461 -8.49 8.63 -6.01
N TRP A 462 -8.56 9.75 -5.31
CA TRP A 462 -9.81 10.27 -4.75
C TRP A 462 -10.84 10.69 -5.82
N ARG A 463 -10.40 11.03 -7.05
CA ARG A 463 -11.30 11.34 -8.18
C ARG A 463 -11.98 10.10 -8.76
N ILE A 464 -11.39 8.94 -8.61
CA ILE A 464 -11.88 7.66 -9.17
C ILE A 464 -12.30 6.66 -8.11
N GLY A 465 -11.82 6.78 -6.86
CA GLY A 465 -12.28 5.99 -5.72
C GLY A 465 -13.52 6.59 -5.04
N THR A 466 -14.13 5.83 -4.15
CA THR A 466 -15.28 6.31 -3.35
C THR A 466 -15.18 5.81 -1.92
N LYS A 467 -15.84 6.48 -1.00
CA LYS A 467 -16.00 6.01 0.37
C LYS A 467 -17.33 5.27 0.51
N SER A 468 -17.49 4.50 1.59
CA SER A 468 -18.73 3.74 1.86
C SER A 468 -19.96 4.66 1.94
N ASN A 469 -19.80 5.80 2.59
CA ASN A 469 -20.83 6.83 2.73
C ASN A 469 -21.13 7.60 1.44
N GLU A 470 -20.18 7.68 0.50
CA GLU A 470 -20.37 8.32 -0.82
C GLU A 470 -21.05 7.38 -1.84
N CYS A 471 -21.17 6.09 -1.53
CA CYS A 471 -21.72 5.10 -2.46
C CYS A 471 -23.24 5.18 -2.54
N LEU A 472 -23.76 5.37 -3.74
CA LEU A 472 -25.22 5.47 -4.00
C LEU A 472 -25.96 4.14 -3.91
N ARG A 473 -25.25 3.01 -3.71
CA ARG A 473 -25.84 1.66 -3.64
C ARG A 473 -26.86 1.44 -4.76
N HIS A 474 -28.07 0.97 -4.44
CA HIS A 474 -29.13 0.64 -5.41
C HIS A 474 -29.54 1.80 -6.36
N LYS A 475 -29.29 3.04 -6.01
CA LYS A 475 -29.53 4.22 -6.86
C LYS A 475 -28.43 4.45 -7.91
N CYS A 476 -27.32 3.69 -7.87
CA CYS A 476 -26.21 3.82 -8.83
C CYS A 476 -26.51 3.03 -10.12
N PRO A 477 -26.30 3.62 -11.33
CA PRO A 477 -26.53 2.90 -12.59
C PRO A 477 -25.57 1.72 -12.82
N PHE A 478 -24.46 1.66 -12.05
CA PHE A 478 -23.48 0.57 -12.06
C PHE A 478 -23.62 -0.40 -10.90
N PHE A 479 -24.68 -0.27 -10.06
CA PHE A 479 -24.84 -1.12 -8.88
C PHE A 479 -24.92 -2.61 -9.22
N GLY A 480 -24.48 -3.45 -8.29
CA GLY A 480 -24.43 -4.91 -8.45
C GLY A 480 -23.18 -5.35 -9.20
N ARG A 481 -23.29 -6.36 -10.04
CA ARG A 481 -22.15 -7.00 -10.74
C ARG A 481 -21.35 -6.07 -11.65
N SER A 482 -21.90 -4.97 -12.14
CA SER A 482 -21.15 -4.01 -12.93
C SER A 482 -20.18 -3.18 -12.09
N CYS A 483 -20.41 -3.03 -10.78
CA CYS A 483 -19.60 -2.25 -9.86
C CYS A 483 -18.42 -3.06 -9.34
N PHE A 484 -17.21 -2.50 -9.33
CA PHE A 484 -16.03 -3.16 -8.77
C PHE A 484 -16.22 -3.51 -7.29
N VAL A 485 -16.64 -2.54 -6.47
CA VAL A 485 -16.83 -2.73 -5.03
C VAL A 485 -17.92 -3.76 -4.73
N HIS A 486 -19.09 -3.61 -5.35
CA HIS A 486 -20.22 -4.49 -5.06
C HIS A 486 -20.06 -5.87 -5.70
N GLY A 487 -19.42 -5.95 -6.87
CA GLY A 487 -19.05 -7.22 -7.48
C GLY A 487 -18.02 -8.00 -6.66
N ALA A 488 -16.98 -7.33 -6.16
CA ALA A 488 -16.00 -7.95 -5.25
C ALA A 488 -16.69 -8.47 -3.97
N ARG A 489 -17.63 -7.71 -3.41
CA ARG A 489 -18.43 -8.16 -2.25
C ARG A 489 -19.33 -9.34 -2.57
N GLU A 490 -19.97 -9.35 -3.73
CA GLU A 490 -20.79 -10.48 -4.18
C GLU A 490 -19.94 -11.75 -4.38
N GLN A 491 -18.70 -11.61 -4.90
CA GLN A 491 -17.75 -12.72 -4.95
C GLN A 491 -17.36 -13.21 -3.56
N ALA A 492 -17.02 -12.29 -2.66
CA ALA A 492 -16.63 -12.61 -1.29
C ALA A 492 -17.74 -13.35 -0.53
N GLN A 493 -19.01 -13.05 -0.78
CA GLN A 493 -20.15 -13.76 -0.19
C GLN A 493 -20.30 -15.21 -0.67
N ARG A 494 -19.65 -15.57 -1.78
CA ARG A 494 -19.80 -16.88 -2.42
C ARG A 494 -18.55 -17.75 -2.37
N CYS A 495 -17.47 -17.24 -1.77
CA CYS A 495 -16.23 -17.98 -1.66
C CYS A 495 -16.07 -18.66 -0.30
N ASP A 496 -15.16 -19.64 -0.24
CA ASP A 496 -14.83 -20.38 0.98
C ASP A 496 -13.96 -19.54 1.91
N VAL A 497 -13.00 -18.76 1.36
CA VAL A 497 -12.07 -17.95 2.14
C VAL A 497 -12.10 -16.50 1.69
N VAL A 498 -12.41 -15.58 2.59
CA VAL A 498 -12.30 -14.14 2.37
C VAL A 498 -11.04 -13.62 3.03
N VAL A 499 -10.21 -12.90 2.27
CA VAL A 499 -9.01 -12.25 2.81
C VAL A 499 -9.21 -10.74 2.82
N THR A 500 -8.98 -10.13 3.96
CA THR A 500 -9.10 -8.68 4.16
C THR A 500 -7.93 -8.14 4.98
N ASN A 501 -7.96 -6.86 5.32
CA ASN A 501 -7.03 -6.26 6.26
C ASN A 501 -7.69 -5.92 7.59
N HIS A 502 -6.87 -5.72 8.65
CA HIS A 502 -7.36 -5.34 9.99
C HIS A 502 -8.26 -4.11 9.93
N SER A 503 -7.89 -3.12 9.13
CA SER A 503 -8.67 -1.88 9.02
C SER A 503 -10.10 -2.17 8.57
N LEU A 504 -10.32 -2.97 7.53
CA LEU A 504 -11.67 -3.26 7.04
C LEU A 504 -12.45 -4.15 8.03
N LEU A 505 -11.80 -5.11 8.69
CA LEU A 505 -12.41 -5.92 9.74
C LEU A 505 -12.94 -5.04 10.86
N PHE A 506 -12.11 -4.14 11.41
CA PHE A 506 -12.52 -3.30 12.53
C PHE A 506 -13.46 -2.15 12.14
N TRP A 507 -13.43 -1.69 10.89
CA TRP A 507 -14.46 -0.81 10.37
C TRP A 507 -15.81 -1.51 10.24
N ASP A 508 -15.83 -2.79 9.86
CA ASP A 508 -17.06 -3.58 9.83
C ASP A 508 -17.65 -3.75 11.24
N VAL A 509 -16.77 -3.99 12.23
CA VAL A 509 -17.14 -4.00 13.66
C VAL A 509 -17.80 -2.68 14.08
N ARG A 510 -17.20 -1.54 13.72
CA ARG A 510 -17.73 -0.21 14.04
C ARG A 510 -19.11 0.05 13.43
N PHE A 511 -19.37 -0.45 12.23
CA PHE A 511 -20.64 -0.26 11.54
C PHE A 511 -21.65 -1.39 11.82
N GLU A 512 -21.40 -2.20 12.85
CA GLU A 512 -22.27 -3.33 13.22
C GLU A 512 -22.53 -4.28 12.03
N GLY A 513 -21.53 -4.46 11.18
CA GLY A 513 -21.59 -5.29 10.00
C GLY A 513 -21.97 -4.54 8.70
N GLY A 514 -22.01 -5.27 7.61
CA GLY A 514 -22.44 -4.79 6.29
C GLY A 514 -21.33 -4.29 5.37
N LEU A 515 -20.08 -4.24 5.84
CA LEU A 515 -18.91 -4.05 4.98
C LEU A 515 -18.30 -5.38 4.55
N LEU A 516 -18.38 -6.40 5.37
CA LEU A 516 -17.93 -7.77 5.11
C LEU A 516 -19.13 -8.73 5.01
N PRO A 517 -18.97 -9.91 4.41
CA PRO A 517 -19.91 -11.01 4.60
C PRO A 517 -20.04 -11.41 6.07
N PRO A 518 -21.16 -12.02 6.50
CA PRO A 518 -21.33 -12.50 7.88
C PRO A 518 -20.46 -13.73 8.15
N ILE A 519 -19.20 -13.50 8.50
CA ILE A 519 -18.19 -14.52 8.79
C ILE A 519 -18.12 -14.77 10.29
N ARG A 520 -18.17 -16.07 10.70
CA ARG A 520 -18.17 -16.48 12.11
C ARG A 520 -16.83 -17.04 12.59
N TYR A 521 -15.90 -17.33 11.69
CA TYR A 521 -14.57 -17.87 11.98
C TYR A 521 -13.50 -17.01 11.32
N TRP A 522 -12.60 -16.44 12.11
CA TRP A 522 -11.57 -15.53 11.67
C TRP A 522 -10.18 -15.99 12.08
N ALA A 523 -9.19 -15.79 11.20
CA ALA A 523 -7.79 -15.66 11.58
C ALA A 523 -7.34 -14.22 11.40
N VAL A 524 -6.71 -13.66 12.42
CA VAL A 524 -6.14 -12.30 12.41
C VAL A 524 -4.62 -12.45 12.46
N ASP A 525 -3.99 -12.28 11.32
CA ASP A 525 -2.53 -12.43 11.16
C ASP A 525 -1.81 -11.13 11.48
N GLU A 526 -0.58 -11.22 11.99
CA GLU A 526 0.20 -10.11 12.56
C GLU A 526 -0.59 -9.35 13.66
N ALA A 527 -1.19 -10.15 14.53
CA ALA A 527 -2.16 -9.72 15.53
C ALA A 527 -1.62 -8.73 16.57
N HIS A 528 -0.29 -8.58 16.68
CA HIS A 528 0.34 -7.56 17.53
C HIS A 528 -0.16 -6.13 17.22
N GLY A 529 -0.63 -5.88 15.98
CA GLY A 529 -1.19 -4.60 15.57
C GLY A 529 -2.71 -4.47 15.74
N ALA A 530 -3.40 -5.51 16.22
CA ALA A 530 -4.86 -5.57 16.23
C ALA A 530 -5.48 -4.49 17.13
N GLU A 531 -4.93 -4.28 18.33
CA GLU A 531 -5.42 -3.23 19.27
C GLU A 531 -5.32 -1.83 18.64
N GLU A 532 -4.17 -1.49 18.07
CA GLU A 532 -3.95 -0.17 17.47
C GLU A 532 -4.90 0.08 16.30
N GLU A 533 -5.06 -0.91 15.41
CA GLU A 533 -5.96 -0.80 14.25
C GLU A 533 -7.44 -0.76 14.66
N ALA A 534 -7.84 -1.54 15.65
CA ALA A 534 -9.19 -1.49 16.20
C ALA A 534 -9.47 -0.13 16.84
N ARG A 535 -8.55 0.38 17.67
CA ARG A 535 -8.66 1.72 18.26
C ARG A 535 -8.78 2.80 17.20
N ARG A 536 -7.97 2.73 16.14
CA ARG A 536 -8.00 3.67 15.01
C ARG A 536 -9.34 3.61 14.27
N ALA A 537 -9.88 2.42 14.04
CA ALA A 537 -11.17 2.25 13.38
C ALA A 537 -12.35 2.76 14.22
N LEU A 538 -12.29 2.58 15.53
CA LEU A 538 -13.33 3.00 16.47
C LEU A 538 -13.24 4.49 16.86
N ALA A 539 -12.10 5.15 16.60
CA ALA A 539 -11.92 6.57 16.91
C ALA A 539 -12.82 7.46 16.03
N LEU A 540 -13.32 8.55 16.63
CA LEU A 540 -14.02 9.63 15.93
C LEU A 540 -13.15 10.87 15.94
N SER A 541 -13.18 11.64 14.87
CA SER A 541 -12.45 12.90 14.81
C SER A 541 -13.23 14.01 14.11
N VAL A 542 -13.07 15.21 14.60
CA VAL A 542 -13.59 16.46 14.02
C VAL A 542 -12.40 17.37 13.76
N SER A 543 -12.18 17.77 12.52
CA SER A 543 -11.11 18.73 12.20
C SER A 543 -11.68 20.07 11.72
N SER A 544 -10.99 21.16 12.07
CA SER A 544 -11.27 22.49 11.58
C SER A 544 -11.32 22.53 10.05
N ASP A 545 -10.35 21.92 9.40
CA ASP A 545 -10.28 21.85 7.93
C ASP A 545 -11.46 21.08 7.31
N SER A 546 -11.87 19.95 7.92
CA SER A 546 -12.99 19.15 7.40
C SER A 546 -14.32 19.90 7.51
N LEU A 547 -14.58 20.57 8.61
CA LEU A 547 -15.78 21.37 8.80
C LEU A 547 -15.84 22.55 7.82
N ARG A 548 -14.73 23.26 7.64
CA ARG A 548 -14.63 24.38 6.67
C ARG A 548 -14.79 23.91 5.24
N ALA A 549 -14.13 22.81 4.87
CA ALA A 549 -14.26 22.22 3.54
C ALA A 549 -15.70 21.79 3.25
N LEU A 550 -16.39 21.23 4.26
CA LEU A 550 -17.80 20.84 4.15
C LEU A 550 -18.71 22.04 3.99
N ALA A 551 -18.49 23.12 4.74
CA ALA A 551 -19.24 24.38 4.61
C ALA A 551 -19.08 24.99 3.19
N LEU A 552 -17.84 25.07 2.70
CA LEU A 552 -17.52 25.57 1.35
C LEU A 552 -18.13 24.68 0.25
N ARG A 553 -18.10 23.38 0.41
CA ARG A 553 -18.68 22.45 -0.56
C ARG A 553 -20.20 22.59 -0.66
N VAL A 554 -20.87 22.75 0.46
CA VAL A 554 -22.35 22.91 0.47
C VAL A 554 -22.78 24.25 -0.10
N ASN A 555 -22.20 25.33 0.33
CA ASN A 555 -22.61 26.69 -0.06
C ASN A 555 -21.44 27.70 -0.09
N GLY A 556 -20.27 27.34 -0.66
CA GLY A 556 -19.16 28.25 -0.89
C GLY A 556 -19.45 29.26 -2.01
N GLU A 557 -18.54 30.24 -2.19
CA GLU A 557 -18.65 31.24 -3.25
C GLU A 557 -18.61 30.60 -4.65
N GLY A 558 -19.40 31.18 -5.58
CA GLY A 558 -19.45 30.74 -6.98
C GLY A 558 -20.50 29.68 -7.27
N SER A 559 -20.45 29.18 -8.50
CA SER A 559 -21.50 28.33 -9.07
C SER A 559 -21.26 26.82 -8.89
N HIS A 560 -20.14 26.43 -8.26
CA HIS A 560 -19.72 25.04 -8.18
C HIS A 560 -20.10 24.33 -6.86
N ASN A 561 -20.69 25.04 -5.89
CA ASN A 561 -21.16 24.42 -4.66
C ASN A 561 -22.43 23.57 -4.88
N VAL A 562 -22.68 22.66 -3.94
CA VAL A 562 -23.79 21.68 -4.06
C VAL A 562 -25.15 22.36 -4.23
N LEU A 563 -25.46 23.35 -3.38
CA LEU A 563 -26.75 24.03 -3.44
C LEU A 563 -26.96 24.80 -4.75
N SER A 564 -25.91 25.41 -5.30
CA SER A 564 -26.00 26.09 -6.62
C SER A 564 -26.20 25.11 -7.78
N ARG A 565 -25.67 23.89 -7.69
CA ARG A 565 -25.91 22.84 -8.69
C ARG A 565 -27.30 22.28 -8.58
N VAL A 566 -27.78 22.05 -7.37
CA VAL A 566 -29.16 21.63 -7.11
C VAL A 566 -30.17 22.66 -7.66
N GLU A 567 -29.94 23.93 -7.40
CA GLU A 567 -30.80 25.00 -7.88
C GLU A 567 -30.90 25.05 -9.43
N ARG A 568 -29.75 24.89 -10.13
CA ARG A 568 -29.70 24.92 -11.59
C ARG A 568 -30.26 23.65 -12.27
N SER A 569 -30.19 22.53 -11.62
CA SER A 569 -30.58 21.23 -12.20
C SER A 569 -32.09 20.96 -12.10
N ALA A 570 -32.84 21.71 -11.32
CA ALA A 570 -34.24 21.48 -11.10
C ALA A 570 -35.09 22.23 -12.11
N GLN A 571 -35.73 21.50 -13.04
CA GLN A 571 -36.90 21.96 -13.79
C GLN A 571 -38.14 21.70 -12.97
N ALA A 572 -38.37 22.50 -11.91
CA ALA A 572 -39.61 22.35 -11.15
C ALA A 572 -40.80 22.79 -12.00
N PRO A 573 -41.93 22.03 -11.97
CA PRO A 573 -43.18 22.48 -12.57
C PRO A 573 -43.60 23.85 -12.03
N GLU A 574 -44.27 24.68 -12.82
CA GLU A 574 -44.63 26.03 -12.42
C GLU A 574 -45.32 26.09 -11.05
N GLU A 575 -46.22 25.15 -10.76
CA GLU A 575 -46.94 25.04 -9.50
C GLU A 575 -46.07 24.70 -8.27
N GLY A 576 -44.88 24.10 -8.43
CA GLY A 576 -43.95 23.70 -7.35
C GLY A 576 -42.71 24.61 -7.21
N ARG A 577 -42.46 25.47 -8.16
CA ARG A 577 -41.23 26.26 -8.25
C ARG A 577 -40.99 27.14 -7.02
N ALA A 578 -42.04 27.86 -6.59
CA ALA A 578 -41.95 28.75 -5.44
C ALA A 578 -41.57 27.99 -4.13
N LEU A 579 -42.10 26.77 -3.94
CA LEU A 579 -41.75 25.92 -2.80
C LEU A 579 -40.28 25.48 -2.90
N TYR A 580 -39.86 25.00 -4.06
CA TYR A 580 -38.47 24.57 -4.28
C TYR A 580 -37.46 25.68 -4.04
N GLU A 581 -37.71 26.87 -4.60
CA GLU A 581 -36.84 28.05 -4.34
C GLU A 581 -36.82 28.43 -2.86
N SER A 582 -37.94 28.33 -2.16
CA SER A 582 -38.04 28.58 -0.71
C SER A 582 -37.21 27.55 0.09
N LEU A 583 -37.24 26.27 -0.29
CA LEU A 583 -36.44 25.22 0.35
C LEU A 583 -34.95 25.46 0.14
N ILE A 584 -34.51 25.85 -1.06
CA ILE A 584 -33.12 26.19 -1.35
C ILE A 584 -32.67 27.43 -0.58
N ALA A 585 -33.49 28.48 -0.55
CA ALA A 585 -33.20 29.70 0.22
C ALA A 585 -33.05 29.40 1.71
N LYS A 586 -33.90 28.54 2.27
CA LYS A 586 -33.80 28.05 3.65
C LYS A 586 -32.48 27.30 3.86
N ALA A 587 -32.11 26.37 2.97
CA ALA A 587 -30.86 25.63 3.07
C ALA A 587 -29.63 26.53 2.96
N ARG A 588 -29.64 27.53 2.09
CA ARG A 588 -28.57 28.53 1.99
C ARG A 588 -28.41 29.34 3.27
N THR A 589 -29.51 29.73 3.89
CA THR A 589 -29.50 30.44 5.19
C THR A 589 -28.90 29.57 6.28
N CYS A 590 -29.31 28.30 6.36
CA CYS A 590 -28.74 27.33 7.31
C CYS A 590 -27.25 27.08 7.04
N ALA A 591 -26.85 26.94 5.77
CA ALA A 591 -25.45 26.74 5.40
C ALA A 591 -24.57 27.96 5.71
N GLY A 592 -25.08 29.18 5.54
CA GLY A 592 -24.40 30.39 5.96
C GLY A 592 -24.20 30.47 7.47
N ALA A 593 -25.22 30.10 8.24
CA ALA A 593 -25.14 30.03 9.70
C ALA A 593 -24.14 28.96 10.16
N PHE A 594 -24.13 27.79 9.50
CA PHE A 594 -23.15 26.73 9.77
C PHE A 594 -21.72 27.20 9.46
N ALA A 595 -21.49 27.86 8.32
CA ALA A 595 -20.17 28.38 7.96
C ALA A 595 -19.64 29.39 9.01
N MET A 596 -20.48 30.32 9.45
CA MET A 596 -20.11 31.29 10.48
C MET A 596 -19.80 30.61 11.83
N ALA A 597 -20.65 29.69 12.29
CA ALA A 597 -20.42 28.95 13.52
C ALA A 597 -19.13 28.13 13.45
N THR A 598 -18.83 27.54 12.30
CA THR A 598 -17.60 26.80 12.05
C THR A 598 -16.35 27.68 12.19
N GLU A 599 -16.33 28.87 11.58
CA GLU A 599 -15.20 29.81 11.72
C GLU A 599 -15.00 30.26 13.17
N GLU A 600 -16.08 30.53 13.90
CA GLU A 600 -16.01 30.90 15.33
C GLU A 600 -15.48 29.72 16.18
N PHE A 601 -15.87 28.49 15.86
CA PHE A 601 -15.37 27.30 16.50
C PHE A 601 -13.87 27.10 16.23
N CYS A 602 -13.45 27.18 14.98
CA CYS A 602 -12.04 27.02 14.60
C CYS A 602 -11.14 28.08 15.27
N LEU A 603 -11.58 29.32 15.31
CA LEU A 603 -10.87 30.37 16.03
C LEU A 603 -10.82 30.12 17.54
N GLY A 604 -11.93 29.65 18.11
CA GLY A 604 -12.01 29.35 19.56
C GLY A 604 -11.21 28.10 19.95
N ALA A 605 -11.01 27.16 19.05
CA ALA A 605 -10.16 26.00 19.32
C ALA A 605 -8.70 26.41 19.63
N LYS A 606 -8.22 27.54 19.07
CA LYS A 606 -6.90 28.12 19.38
C LYS A 606 -6.75 28.62 20.83
N ASP A 607 -7.84 28.86 21.54
CA ASP A 607 -7.77 29.25 22.94
C ASP A 607 -7.10 28.14 23.79
N LEU A 608 -7.15 26.88 23.32
CA LEU A 608 -6.49 25.73 23.96
C LEU A 608 -4.96 25.79 23.87
N LEU A 609 -4.37 26.64 23.05
CA LEU A 609 -2.91 26.88 23.01
C LEU A 609 -2.35 27.38 24.35
N VAL A 610 -3.21 27.89 25.28
CA VAL A 610 -2.80 28.25 26.63
C VAL A 610 -2.20 27.05 27.39
N PHE A 611 -2.61 25.82 27.03
CA PHE A 611 -2.13 24.59 27.64
C PHE A 611 -0.89 24.02 26.96
N ASP A 612 -0.29 24.72 25.96
CA ASP A 612 0.97 24.29 25.32
C ASP A 612 2.09 24.17 26.37
N PRO A 613 2.66 23.00 26.61
CA PRO A 613 3.70 22.78 27.63
C PRO A 613 5.01 23.55 27.39
N LYS A 614 5.15 24.28 26.29
CA LYS A 614 6.26 25.21 25.90
C LYS A 614 7.71 24.73 26.07
N THR A 615 7.96 23.66 26.78
CA THR A 615 9.25 23.40 27.44
C THR A 615 10.22 22.49 26.69
N ARG A 616 9.85 21.74 25.66
CA ARG A 616 10.79 20.78 25.00
C ARG A 616 10.73 20.64 23.49
N SER A 617 9.84 21.32 22.81
CA SER A 617 9.61 21.09 21.37
C SER A 617 9.90 22.31 20.50
N ARG A 618 11.05 22.95 20.65
CA ARG A 618 11.55 23.90 19.65
C ARG A 618 11.77 23.15 18.34
N GLY A 619 10.83 23.29 17.38
CA GLY A 619 10.92 22.74 16.04
C GLY A 619 9.73 21.91 15.57
N TYR A 620 8.77 21.57 16.41
CA TYR A 620 7.55 20.91 15.97
C TYR A 620 6.39 21.93 15.87
N GLU A 621 5.73 21.95 14.72
CA GLU A 621 4.57 22.81 14.46
C GLU A 621 3.33 22.37 15.24
N TYR A 622 3.20 21.07 15.51
CA TYR A 622 2.04 20.46 16.16
C TYR A 622 2.39 19.86 17.52
N PHE A 623 1.38 19.78 18.37
CA PHE A 623 1.40 18.95 19.58
C PHE A 623 0.01 18.40 19.85
N ASP A 624 -0.05 17.22 20.47
CA ASP A 624 -1.30 16.61 20.91
C ASP A 624 -1.53 16.99 22.38
N LEU A 625 -2.67 17.61 22.66
CA LEU A 625 -3.11 17.96 24.00
C LEU A 625 -4.11 16.93 24.50
N TRP A 626 -3.79 16.27 25.60
CA TRP A 626 -4.73 15.44 26.31
C TRP A 626 -5.76 16.32 27.03
N LEU A 627 -7.04 16.11 26.75
CA LEU A 627 -8.16 16.81 27.34
C LEU A 627 -8.62 16.05 28.57
N ASN A 628 -7.87 16.17 29.68
CA ASN A 628 -8.21 15.58 30.95
C ASN A 628 -9.42 16.28 31.60
N ASP A 629 -9.91 15.74 32.70
CA ASP A 629 -11.09 16.25 33.40
C ASP A 629 -10.92 17.71 33.87
N GLU A 630 -9.71 18.09 34.31
CA GLU A 630 -9.41 19.45 34.72
C GLU A 630 -9.57 20.45 33.58
N ILE A 631 -9.03 20.13 32.41
CA ILE A 631 -9.15 20.98 31.21
C ILE A 631 -10.60 20.99 30.73
N ARG A 632 -11.28 19.84 30.70
CA ARG A 632 -12.66 19.69 30.20
C ARG A 632 -13.68 20.43 31.06
N HIS A 633 -13.44 20.55 32.38
CA HIS A 633 -14.27 21.32 33.27
C HIS A 633 -13.87 22.80 33.39
N GLY A 634 -12.74 23.20 32.81
CA GLY A 634 -12.22 24.56 32.85
C GLY A 634 -12.96 25.55 31.93
N ASP A 635 -12.87 26.84 32.24
CA ASP A 635 -13.59 27.90 31.51
C ASP A 635 -13.14 28.02 30.03
N THR A 636 -11.85 27.81 29.77
CA THR A 636 -11.32 27.84 28.38
C THR A 636 -11.99 26.79 27.52
N TYR A 637 -12.06 25.55 27.98
CA TYR A 637 -12.68 24.45 27.22
C TYR A 637 -14.20 24.65 27.13
N ARG A 638 -14.85 25.15 28.18
CA ARG A 638 -16.28 25.50 28.13
C ARG A 638 -16.58 26.53 27.03
N GLY A 639 -15.67 27.48 26.79
CA GLY A 639 -15.73 28.40 25.65
C GLY A 639 -15.73 27.68 24.31
N VAL A 640 -14.91 26.64 24.16
CA VAL A 640 -14.87 25.79 22.94
C VAL A 640 -16.17 24.98 22.81
N VAL A 641 -16.64 24.37 23.88
CA VAL A 641 -17.91 23.59 23.90
C VAL A 641 -19.10 24.45 23.49
N ASN A 642 -19.18 25.70 23.94
CA ASN A 642 -20.26 26.60 23.55
C ASN A 642 -20.24 26.92 22.04
N ARG A 643 -19.05 27.09 21.46
CA ARG A 643 -18.89 27.28 20.01
C ARG A 643 -19.19 25.98 19.24
N ALA A 644 -18.76 24.82 19.75
CA ALA A 644 -19.13 23.50 19.20
C ALA A 644 -20.66 23.30 19.21
N ARG A 645 -21.37 23.75 20.27
CA ARG A 645 -22.84 23.71 20.34
C ARG A 645 -23.47 24.53 19.22
N ALA A 646 -22.93 25.70 18.92
CA ALA A 646 -23.44 26.52 17.81
C ALA A 646 -23.24 25.82 16.45
N VAL A 647 -22.09 25.14 16.25
CA VAL A 647 -21.87 24.30 15.05
C VAL A 647 -22.86 23.16 14.99
N TYR A 648 -23.04 22.44 16.09
CA TYR A 648 -23.95 21.31 16.21
C TYR A 648 -25.41 21.69 15.89
N ASP A 649 -25.92 22.77 16.49
CA ASP A 649 -27.29 23.27 16.27
C ASP A 649 -27.52 23.77 14.82
N THR A 650 -26.49 24.37 14.21
CA THR A 650 -26.59 24.82 12.81
C THR A 650 -26.49 23.66 11.83
N LEU A 651 -25.66 22.63 12.12
CA LEU A 651 -25.60 21.39 11.37
C LEU A 651 -26.95 20.67 11.35
N GLU A 652 -27.60 20.51 12.50
CA GLU A 652 -28.91 19.85 12.58
C GLU A 652 -29.95 20.53 11.67
N LYS A 653 -29.99 21.88 11.72
CA LYS A 653 -30.89 22.65 10.86
C LYS A 653 -30.57 22.50 9.39
N LEU A 654 -29.26 22.48 9.03
CA LEU A 654 -28.81 22.30 7.65
C LEU A 654 -29.12 20.90 7.14
N ILE A 655 -28.90 19.85 7.93
CA ILE A 655 -29.24 18.45 7.59
C ILE A 655 -30.75 18.34 7.30
N ARG A 656 -31.59 18.91 8.15
CA ARG A 656 -33.06 18.93 7.95
C ARG A 656 -33.42 19.66 6.66
N ALA A 657 -32.85 20.84 6.39
CA ALA A 657 -33.11 21.59 5.17
C ALA A 657 -32.65 20.84 3.92
N CYS A 658 -31.52 20.15 3.95
CA CYS A 658 -31.07 19.30 2.85
C CYS A 658 -32.04 18.11 2.62
N ARG A 659 -32.53 17.48 3.67
CA ARG A 659 -33.54 16.41 3.58
C ARG A 659 -34.86 16.88 2.95
N ASP A 660 -35.34 18.07 3.35
CA ASP A 660 -36.56 18.68 2.79
C ASP A 660 -36.42 18.85 1.26
N ILE A 661 -35.25 19.32 0.79
CA ILE A 661 -34.96 19.45 -0.65
C ILE A 661 -34.94 18.09 -1.34
N VAL A 662 -34.25 17.11 -0.76
CA VAL A 662 -34.13 15.74 -1.34
C VAL A 662 -35.53 15.11 -1.44
N ALA A 663 -36.33 15.18 -0.38
CA ALA A 663 -37.69 14.63 -0.37
C ALA A 663 -38.61 15.31 -1.39
N TYR A 664 -38.48 16.60 -1.58
CA TYR A 664 -39.23 17.33 -2.61
C TYR A 664 -38.77 16.95 -4.02
N ALA A 665 -37.45 16.87 -4.24
CA ALA A 665 -36.85 16.54 -5.52
C ALA A 665 -37.13 15.08 -5.95
N GLU A 666 -37.39 14.14 -5.03
CA GLU A 666 -37.83 12.76 -5.34
C GLU A 666 -39.20 12.72 -6.04
N GLN A 667 -39.96 13.78 -5.95
CA GLN A 667 -41.26 13.91 -6.62
C GLN A 667 -41.15 14.49 -8.05
N ILE A 668 -39.99 14.94 -8.48
CA ILE A 668 -39.69 15.56 -9.77
C ILE A 668 -38.77 14.61 -10.58
N GLU A 669 -39.24 14.16 -11.76
CA GLU A 669 -38.63 13.05 -12.51
C GLU A 669 -37.19 13.26 -13.00
N ASP A 670 -36.63 14.49 -13.07
CA ASP A 670 -35.36 14.77 -13.77
C ASP A 670 -34.22 15.32 -12.91
N THR A 671 -34.32 15.30 -11.57
CA THR A 671 -33.30 15.92 -10.68
C THR A 671 -32.24 14.99 -10.14
N THR A 672 -32.13 13.77 -10.64
CA THR A 672 -31.42 12.65 -10.04
C THR A 672 -29.92 12.87 -9.73
N SER A 673 -29.16 13.66 -10.52
CA SER A 673 -27.72 13.88 -10.31
C SER A 673 -27.45 14.86 -9.15
N ALA A 674 -28.07 16.03 -9.15
CA ALA A 674 -27.89 17.04 -8.14
C ALA A 674 -28.51 16.65 -6.78
N GLN A 675 -29.64 15.98 -6.80
CA GLN A 675 -30.30 15.40 -5.63
C GLN A 675 -29.40 14.38 -4.92
N ARG A 676 -28.73 13.53 -5.69
CA ARG A 676 -27.77 12.55 -5.16
C ARG A 676 -26.58 13.24 -4.50
N GLU A 677 -26.09 14.31 -5.11
CA GLU A 677 -24.96 15.06 -4.56
C GLU A 677 -25.35 15.77 -3.25
N LEU A 678 -26.56 16.30 -3.16
CA LEU A 678 -27.07 16.88 -1.93
C LEU A 678 -27.27 15.82 -0.84
N ALA A 679 -27.78 14.62 -1.22
CA ALA A 679 -27.91 13.52 -0.28
C ALA A 679 -26.56 13.05 0.26
N LEU A 680 -25.52 13.01 -0.58
CA LEU A 680 -24.15 12.70 -0.14
C LEU A 680 -23.60 13.78 0.81
N ALA A 681 -23.80 15.05 0.49
CA ALA A 681 -23.41 16.14 1.39
C ALA A 681 -24.16 16.07 2.74
N ALA A 682 -25.43 15.68 2.73
CA ALA A 682 -26.21 15.49 3.95
C ALA A 682 -25.69 14.34 4.82
N LEU A 683 -25.18 13.27 4.23
CA LEU A 683 -24.52 12.18 4.97
C LEU A 683 -23.22 12.63 5.63
N GLU A 684 -22.37 13.39 4.92
CA GLU A 684 -21.14 13.95 5.49
C GLU A 684 -21.43 14.95 6.62
N LEU A 685 -22.46 15.78 6.45
CA LEU A 685 -22.94 16.66 7.52
C LEU A 685 -23.41 15.85 8.74
N ARG A 686 -24.05 14.69 8.52
CA ARG A 686 -24.48 13.81 9.61
C ARG A 686 -23.31 13.18 10.34
N GLU A 687 -22.28 12.72 9.64
CA GLU A 687 -21.06 12.20 10.25
C GLU A 687 -20.37 13.26 11.13
N ALA A 688 -20.27 14.50 10.62
CA ALA A 688 -19.71 15.61 11.40
C ALA A 688 -20.58 15.92 12.64
N TYR A 689 -21.91 15.82 12.53
CA TYR A 689 -22.84 15.98 13.64
C TYR A 689 -22.63 14.92 14.71
N ASP A 690 -22.56 13.63 14.32
CA ASP A 690 -22.39 12.52 15.25
C ASP A 690 -21.01 12.59 15.93
N ALA A 691 -19.95 12.98 15.20
CA ALA A 691 -18.62 13.16 15.78
C ALA A 691 -18.54 14.34 16.75
N LEU A 692 -19.25 15.45 16.50
CA LEU A 692 -19.36 16.57 17.44
C LEU A 692 -20.14 16.18 18.69
N ASP A 693 -21.20 15.39 18.52
CA ASP A 693 -22.02 14.91 19.61
C ASP A 693 -21.19 14.09 20.60
N GLU A 694 -20.47 13.09 20.10
CA GLU A 694 -19.62 12.21 20.89
C GLU A 694 -18.44 12.96 21.53
N MET A 695 -17.83 13.90 20.80
CA MET A 695 -16.66 14.63 21.28
C MET A 695 -16.97 15.64 22.38
N PHE A 696 -18.11 16.36 22.29
CA PHE A 696 -18.38 17.53 23.14
C PHE A 696 -19.57 17.38 24.05
N PHE A 697 -20.48 16.42 23.81
CA PHE A 697 -21.77 16.36 24.51
C PHE A 697 -22.06 15.02 25.18
N HIS A 698 -21.29 14.00 24.85
CA HIS A 698 -21.27 12.73 25.56
C HIS A 698 -20.01 12.62 26.43
N ASP A 699 -20.16 11.99 27.57
CA ASP A 699 -19.05 11.64 28.45
C ASP A 699 -19.08 10.15 28.73
N SER A 700 -17.97 9.49 28.51
CA SER A 700 -17.84 8.05 28.65
C SER A 700 -16.55 7.70 29.37
N ASP A 701 -16.66 6.82 30.35
CA ASP A 701 -15.50 6.31 31.08
C ASP A 701 -14.54 5.50 30.19
N ASN A 702 -15.00 5.02 29.04
CA ASN A 702 -14.17 4.30 28.06
C ASN A 702 -13.63 5.20 26.94
N HIS A 703 -13.64 6.53 27.12
CA HIS A 703 -13.14 7.43 26.07
C HIS A 703 -11.90 8.22 26.52
N VAL A 704 -11.01 8.43 25.56
CA VAL A 704 -9.86 9.33 25.67
C VAL A 704 -10.10 10.50 24.72
N TYR A 705 -10.09 11.70 25.26
CA TYR A 705 -10.31 12.93 24.52
C TYR A 705 -8.99 13.67 24.30
N SER A 706 -8.76 14.11 23.08
CA SER A 706 -7.55 14.84 22.74
C SER A 706 -7.78 15.85 21.61
N VAL A 707 -6.88 16.81 21.51
CA VAL A 707 -6.85 17.73 20.37
C VAL A 707 -5.42 17.91 19.89
N ARG A 708 -5.22 17.75 18.58
CA ARG A 708 -3.98 18.16 17.92
C ARG A 708 -4.06 19.62 17.57
N LEU A 709 -3.11 20.40 18.04
CA LEU A 709 -3.03 21.85 17.86
C LEU A 709 -1.80 22.24 17.08
N ASN A 710 -1.98 23.14 16.10
CA ASN A 710 -0.90 23.80 15.39
C ASN A 710 -0.48 25.08 16.15
N ARG A 711 0.81 25.22 16.45
CA ARG A 711 1.38 26.39 17.12
C ARG A 711 1.33 27.67 16.30
N THR A 712 1.20 27.54 14.99
CA THR A 712 1.04 28.70 14.09
C THR A 712 -0.37 29.25 14.20
N LYS A 713 -0.50 30.46 14.73
CA LYS A 713 -1.81 31.08 15.03
C LYS A 713 -2.72 31.28 13.81
N GLY A 714 -2.15 31.43 12.62
CA GLY A 714 -2.92 31.66 11.39
C GLY A 714 -3.41 30.37 10.68
N THR A 715 -2.98 29.20 11.14
CA THR A 715 -3.35 27.91 10.54
C THR A 715 -4.46 27.29 11.39
N LEU A 716 -5.63 27.09 10.80
CA LEU A 716 -6.82 26.55 11.46
C LEU A 716 -7.03 25.09 11.01
N ASP A 717 -6.23 24.19 11.54
CA ASP A 717 -6.17 22.78 11.17
C ASP A 717 -6.24 21.83 12.39
N GLU A 718 -6.86 22.29 13.47
CA GLU A 718 -7.02 21.52 14.70
C GLU A 718 -7.83 20.25 14.45
N ILE A 719 -7.44 19.17 15.14
CA ILE A 719 -8.12 17.87 15.06
C ILE A 719 -8.50 17.44 16.48
N PHE A 720 -9.77 17.46 16.79
CA PHE A 720 -10.32 16.85 18.00
C PHE A 720 -10.55 15.37 17.75
N THR A 721 -10.13 14.54 18.68
CA THR A 721 -10.24 13.08 18.58
C THR A 721 -10.78 12.49 19.87
N VAL A 722 -11.78 11.62 19.76
CA VAL A 722 -12.24 10.72 20.81
C VAL A 722 -11.99 9.29 20.39
N GLN A 723 -11.37 8.51 21.27
CA GLN A 723 -11.02 7.12 20.98
C GLN A 723 -11.26 6.23 22.21
N PRO A 724 -11.53 4.93 22.04
CA PRO A 724 -11.72 4.03 23.17
C PRO A 724 -10.45 3.97 24.03
N LEU A 725 -10.61 4.03 25.34
CA LEU A 725 -9.55 3.71 26.31
C LEU A 725 -9.25 2.22 26.30
N ASP A 726 -10.30 1.41 26.37
CA ASP A 726 -10.27 -0.04 26.32
C ASP A 726 -10.96 -0.54 25.05
N VAL A 727 -10.17 -1.09 24.14
CA VAL A 727 -10.64 -1.68 22.88
C VAL A 727 -11.27 -3.06 23.13
N GLY A 728 -10.74 -3.81 24.10
CA GLY A 728 -11.20 -5.14 24.44
C GLY A 728 -12.69 -5.19 24.73
N LYS A 729 -13.18 -4.23 25.51
CA LYS A 729 -14.61 -4.09 25.79
C LYS A 729 -15.45 -3.95 24.54
N SER A 730 -15.04 -3.07 23.62
CA SER A 730 -15.74 -2.88 22.35
C SER A 730 -15.70 -4.12 21.46
N LEU A 731 -14.59 -4.87 21.46
CA LEU A 731 -14.48 -6.11 20.71
C LEU A 731 -15.37 -7.22 21.29
N ASN A 732 -15.52 -7.29 22.60
CA ASN A 732 -16.43 -8.24 23.24
C ASN A 732 -17.89 -7.97 22.89
N GLU A 733 -18.31 -6.71 22.91
CA GLU A 733 -19.68 -6.32 22.64
C GLU A 733 -20.07 -6.49 21.16
N SER A 734 -19.10 -6.48 20.23
CA SER A 734 -19.38 -6.51 18.79
C SER A 734 -18.75 -7.71 18.08
N LEU A 735 -17.41 -7.83 18.03
CA LEU A 735 -16.74 -8.87 17.24
C LEU A 735 -17.01 -10.26 17.81
N TYR A 736 -16.75 -10.47 19.12
CA TYR A 736 -16.88 -11.79 19.73
C TYR A 736 -18.34 -12.20 19.97
N ALA A 737 -19.23 -11.24 20.11
CA ALA A 737 -20.66 -11.52 20.16
C ALA A 737 -21.19 -12.10 18.84
N GLU A 738 -20.57 -11.74 17.72
CA GLU A 738 -20.97 -12.16 16.38
C GLU A 738 -20.16 -13.35 15.85
N THR A 739 -19.00 -13.68 16.44
CA THR A 739 -18.08 -14.72 15.95
C THR A 739 -18.06 -15.93 16.85
N ARG A 740 -17.74 -17.11 16.30
CA ARG A 740 -17.60 -18.36 17.05
C ARG A 740 -16.16 -18.58 17.49
N SER A 741 -15.20 -18.20 16.66
CA SER A 741 -13.78 -18.28 16.99
C SER A 741 -13.01 -17.22 16.22
N VAL A 742 -12.13 -16.51 16.94
CA VAL A 742 -11.15 -15.62 16.38
C VAL A 742 -9.76 -16.11 16.81
N VAL A 743 -8.94 -16.47 15.82
CA VAL A 743 -7.56 -16.90 16.01
C VAL A 743 -6.62 -15.73 15.73
N TYR A 744 -5.97 -15.23 16.77
CA TYR A 744 -4.94 -14.20 16.65
C TYR A 744 -3.56 -14.84 16.51
N ALA A 745 -2.89 -14.63 15.41
CA ALA A 745 -1.58 -15.19 15.13
C ALA A 745 -0.53 -14.09 14.91
N SER A 746 0.63 -14.18 15.54
CA SER A 746 1.76 -13.28 15.29
C SER A 746 3.07 -13.93 15.71
N ALA A 747 4.19 -13.37 15.25
CA ALA A 747 5.51 -13.74 15.73
C ALA A 747 5.81 -13.19 17.14
N THR A 748 5.03 -12.20 17.59
CA THR A 748 5.31 -11.44 18.82
C THR A 748 4.01 -11.03 19.51
N LEU A 749 3.58 -11.76 20.53
CA LEU A 749 2.42 -11.45 21.37
C LEU A 749 2.77 -11.50 22.86
N ALA A 750 3.60 -12.48 23.24
CA ALA A 750 3.98 -12.70 24.63
C ALA A 750 5.14 -11.77 25.07
N VAL A 751 5.08 -11.32 26.30
CA VAL A 751 6.13 -10.58 27.00
C VAL A 751 6.60 -11.40 28.17
N ASP A 752 7.90 -11.74 28.22
CA ASP A 752 8.48 -12.63 29.23
C ASP A 752 7.71 -13.98 29.33
N GLY A 753 7.25 -14.49 28.18
CA GLY A 753 6.50 -15.73 28.06
C GLY A 753 5.02 -15.66 28.43
N GLN A 754 4.50 -14.49 28.82
CA GLN A 754 3.10 -14.30 29.26
C GLN A 754 2.27 -13.54 28.23
N PHE A 755 1.00 -13.88 28.07
CA PHE A 755 0.07 -13.27 27.13
C PHE A 755 -0.82 -12.18 27.76
N ASP A 756 -0.74 -11.95 29.07
CA ASP A 756 -1.63 -11.06 29.84
C ASP A 756 -1.82 -9.68 29.20
N ALA A 757 -0.76 -9.12 28.61
CA ALA A 757 -0.83 -7.81 27.98
C ALA A 757 -1.66 -7.85 26.69
N PHE A 758 -1.48 -8.90 25.89
CA PHE A 758 -2.25 -9.09 24.66
C PHE A 758 -3.71 -9.44 24.94
N GLU A 759 -3.95 -10.37 25.88
CA GLU A 759 -5.30 -10.77 26.30
C GLU A 759 -6.11 -9.56 26.79
N ARG A 760 -5.47 -8.66 27.57
CA ARG A 760 -6.10 -7.41 27.99
C ARG A 760 -6.37 -6.50 26.80
N ALA A 761 -5.43 -6.35 25.90
CA ALA A 761 -5.54 -5.45 24.74
C ALA A 761 -6.69 -5.83 23.80
N VAL A 762 -6.99 -7.13 23.66
CA VAL A 762 -8.07 -7.64 22.81
C VAL A 762 -9.32 -8.09 23.59
N GLY A 763 -9.33 -7.96 24.92
CA GLY A 763 -10.50 -8.23 25.74
C GLY A 763 -10.77 -9.69 26.09
N PHE A 764 -9.78 -10.57 25.99
CA PHE A 764 -9.93 -11.99 26.35
C PHE A 764 -10.05 -12.24 27.86
N ASN A 765 -9.66 -11.26 28.68
CA ASN A 765 -9.74 -11.32 30.14
C ASN A 765 -11.03 -10.73 30.72
N GLU A 766 -12.01 -10.35 29.89
CA GLU A 766 -13.29 -9.85 30.33
C GLU A 766 -14.27 -11.01 30.58
N GLY A 767 -14.71 -11.21 31.80
CA GLY A 767 -15.66 -12.25 32.21
C GLY A 767 -15.12 -13.16 33.32
N GLU A 768 -15.99 -14.05 33.84
CA GLU A 768 -15.65 -14.98 34.93
C GLU A 768 -14.76 -16.16 34.47
N GLU A 769 -14.81 -16.51 33.18
CA GLU A 769 -13.95 -17.54 32.55
C GLU A 769 -13.31 -17.00 31.28
N SER A 770 -12.00 -17.17 31.09
CA SER A 770 -11.31 -16.83 29.84
C SER A 770 -11.93 -17.58 28.68
N GLN A 771 -12.43 -16.83 27.67
CA GLN A 771 -13.01 -17.40 26.45
C GLN A 771 -11.95 -17.76 25.41
N ALA A 772 -10.68 -17.66 25.76
CA ALA A 772 -9.57 -17.85 24.83
C ALA A 772 -8.53 -18.82 25.38
N ASP A 773 -7.91 -19.55 24.48
CA ASP A 773 -6.72 -20.34 24.72
C ASP A 773 -5.49 -19.54 24.26
N VAL A 774 -4.32 -19.81 24.84
CA VAL A 774 -3.06 -19.21 24.43
C VAL A 774 -2.05 -20.30 24.10
N LEU A 775 -1.25 -20.07 23.05
CA LEU A 775 -0.20 -20.99 22.63
C LEU A 775 1.06 -20.20 22.26
N LYS A 776 2.20 -20.61 22.79
CA LYS A 776 3.50 -20.15 22.33
C LYS A 776 4.22 -21.31 21.66
N VAL A 777 4.57 -21.11 20.39
CA VAL A 777 5.32 -22.06 19.58
C VAL A 777 6.69 -21.45 19.27
N ASP A 778 7.75 -22.17 19.49
CA ASP A 778 9.11 -21.70 19.26
C ASP A 778 9.38 -21.52 17.75
N SER A 779 10.47 -20.85 17.43
CA SER A 779 10.91 -20.69 16.04
C SER A 779 11.54 -21.96 15.52
N SER A 780 11.33 -22.26 14.23
CA SER A 780 12.06 -23.33 13.54
C SER A 780 13.54 -22.99 13.27
N PHE A 781 13.96 -21.75 13.57
CA PHE A 781 15.35 -21.30 13.40
C PHE A 781 16.10 -21.34 14.73
N ASP A 782 17.34 -21.83 14.70
CA ASP A 782 18.24 -21.77 15.85
C ASP A 782 18.83 -20.35 16.01
N PHE A 783 18.08 -19.49 16.74
CA PHE A 783 18.52 -18.14 17.02
C PHE A 783 19.77 -18.07 17.90
N ASP A 784 19.99 -19.04 18.78
CA ASP A 784 21.17 -19.03 19.68
C ASP A 784 22.47 -19.28 18.90
N ALA A 785 22.42 -20.13 17.87
CA ALA A 785 23.54 -20.36 16.97
C ALA A 785 23.72 -19.24 15.93
N ASN A 786 22.62 -18.63 15.48
CA ASN A 786 22.61 -17.73 14.31
C ASN A 786 22.67 -16.24 14.66
N MET A 787 22.31 -15.88 15.91
CA MET A 787 22.21 -14.50 16.35
C MET A 787 23.04 -14.27 17.62
N ARG A 788 23.82 -13.19 17.64
CA ARG A 788 24.51 -12.72 18.82
C ARG A 788 23.95 -11.37 19.23
N VAL A 789 23.53 -11.24 20.46
CA VAL A 789 22.99 -10.00 21.01
C VAL A 789 24.02 -9.34 21.92
N TYR A 790 24.37 -8.10 21.65
CA TYR A 790 25.29 -7.30 22.45
C TYR A 790 24.56 -6.19 23.19
N VAL A 791 24.93 -5.99 24.47
CA VAL A 791 24.47 -4.87 25.28
C VAL A 791 25.67 -4.13 25.83
N PRO A 792 25.98 -2.90 25.34
CA PRO A 792 27.11 -2.11 25.81
C PRO A 792 26.97 -1.75 27.29
N THR A 793 28.03 -2.02 28.09
CA THR A 793 28.00 -1.75 29.54
C THR A 793 28.45 -0.33 29.89
N ASP A 794 29.25 0.30 29.04
CA ASP A 794 29.85 1.63 29.20
C ASP A 794 29.10 2.75 28.45
N MET A 795 28.04 2.44 27.68
CA MET A 795 27.19 3.45 27.05
C MET A 795 26.54 4.34 28.12
N PRO A 796 26.56 5.68 27.98
CA PRO A 796 25.85 6.57 28.88
C PRO A 796 24.32 6.33 28.83
N GLU A 797 23.55 6.78 29.85
CA GLU A 797 22.09 6.76 29.76
C GLU A 797 21.59 7.74 28.67
N PRO A 798 20.45 7.45 27.98
CA PRO A 798 19.95 8.30 26.88
C PRO A 798 19.69 9.77 27.21
N GLN A 799 19.60 10.13 28.49
CA GLN A 799 19.41 11.51 28.94
C GLN A 799 20.72 12.24 29.24
N ASP A 800 21.84 11.52 29.27
CA ASP A 800 23.17 12.10 29.51
C ASP A 800 23.64 12.85 28.24
N PRO A 801 24.17 14.08 28.37
CA PRO A 801 24.75 14.81 27.26
C PRO A 801 25.86 14.09 26.52
N ALA A 802 26.59 13.18 27.18
CA ALA A 802 27.63 12.35 26.57
C ALA A 802 27.07 11.20 25.72
N TYR A 803 25.76 10.89 25.80
CA TYR A 803 25.15 9.75 25.11
C TYR A 803 25.33 9.83 23.59
N LEU A 804 24.90 10.93 22.98
CA LEU A 804 24.92 11.06 21.52
C LEU A 804 26.33 11.02 20.93
N PRO A 805 27.33 11.78 21.46
CA PRO A 805 28.72 11.67 20.99
C PRO A 805 29.32 10.26 21.15
N THR A 806 29.02 9.58 22.27
CA THR A 806 29.50 8.20 22.49
C THR A 806 28.84 7.23 21.50
N LEU A 807 27.55 7.40 21.25
CA LEU A 807 26.81 6.59 20.27
C LEU A 807 27.35 6.79 18.84
N GLU A 808 27.64 8.03 18.44
CA GLU A 808 28.23 8.35 17.13
C GLU A 808 29.56 7.66 16.94
N SER A 809 30.49 7.80 17.92
CA SER A 809 31.81 7.11 17.87
C SER A 809 31.62 5.59 17.79
N PHE A 810 30.76 5.03 18.63
CA PHE A 810 30.51 3.58 18.65
C PHE A 810 29.91 3.09 17.32
N LEU A 811 28.97 3.82 16.71
CA LEU A 811 28.40 3.47 15.42
C LEU A 811 29.46 3.51 14.31
N VAL A 812 30.34 4.50 14.29
CA VAL A 812 31.44 4.55 13.32
C VAL A 812 32.28 3.28 13.41
N ASP A 813 32.79 2.96 14.63
CA ASP A 813 33.65 1.81 14.84
C ASP A 813 32.94 0.48 14.53
N LEU A 814 31.67 0.36 14.91
CA LEU A 814 30.86 -0.84 14.67
C LEU A 814 30.60 -1.07 13.17
N HIS A 815 30.25 0.00 12.42
CA HIS A 815 30.03 -0.10 10.98
C HIS A 815 31.31 -0.44 10.22
N LYS A 816 32.47 0.09 10.66
CA LYS A 816 33.78 -0.27 10.12
C LYS A 816 34.12 -1.74 10.40
N ALA A 817 33.88 -2.21 11.62
CA ALA A 817 34.09 -3.60 12.01
C ALA A 817 33.24 -4.58 11.18
N GLN A 818 31.94 -4.28 11.00
CA GLN A 818 31.01 -5.11 10.27
C GLN A 818 31.11 -4.96 8.74
N ARG A 819 31.74 -3.90 8.24
CA ARG A 819 31.84 -3.55 6.80
C ARG A 819 30.50 -3.32 6.12
N GLY A 820 29.58 -2.60 6.76
CA GLY A 820 28.25 -2.29 6.23
C GLY A 820 27.18 -3.34 6.55
N SER A 821 26.13 -3.42 5.75
CA SER A 821 24.98 -4.35 5.91
C SER A 821 24.25 -4.19 7.25
N MET A 822 24.12 -2.96 7.74
CA MET A 822 23.55 -2.68 9.06
C MET A 822 22.30 -1.80 8.97
N LEU A 823 21.31 -2.14 9.78
CA LEU A 823 20.10 -1.36 9.99
C LEU A 823 20.09 -0.77 11.39
N THR A 824 20.20 0.56 11.51
CA THR A 824 20.10 1.26 12.80
C THR A 824 18.72 1.89 12.94
N LEU A 825 17.99 1.48 13.95
CA LEU A 825 16.58 1.81 14.17
C LEU A 825 16.42 2.86 15.27
N PHE A 826 16.17 4.09 14.87
CA PHE A 826 15.96 5.21 15.78
C PHE A 826 14.50 5.40 16.18
N THR A 827 14.28 5.88 17.39
CA THR A 827 12.95 6.27 17.88
C THR A 827 12.63 7.73 17.61
N ASN A 828 13.60 8.54 17.21
CA ASN A 828 13.52 9.99 17.08
C ASN A 828 14.25 10.46 15.81
N ARG A 829 13.56 11.18 14.93
CA ARG A 829 14.11 11.71 13.68
C ARG A 829 15.31 12.63 13.90
N ARG A 830 15.21 13.54 14.88
CA ARG A 830 16.28 14.50 15.14
C ARG A 830 17.58 13.82 15.57
N GLU A 831 17.49 12.84 16.48
CA GLU A 831 18.66 12.04 16.90
C GLU A 831 19.23 11.26 15.71
N MET A 832 18.39 10.68 14.87
CA MET A 832 18.81 9.97 13.68
C MET A 832 19.58 10.87 12.71
N GLU A 833 19.05 12.05 12.41
CA GLU A 833 19.69 12.99 11.49
C GLU A 833 21.01 13.55 12.06
N GLN A 834 21.06 13.84 13.36
CA GLN A 834 22.29 14.26 14.04
C GLN A 834 23.36 13.16 14.00
N CYS A 835 23.00 11.91 14.37
CA CYS A 835 23.92 10.77 14.24
C CYS A 835 24.38 10.55 12.81
N PHE A 836 23.48 10.69 11.83
CA PHE A 836 23.87 10.56 10.43
C PHE A 836 24.94 11.60 10.03
N ASP A 837 24.74 12.85 10.41
CA ASP A 837 25.67 13.93 10.09
C ASP A 837 27.04 13.74 10.77
N GLY A 838 27.07 13.09 11.95
CA GLY A 838 28.33 12.73 12.65
C GLY A 838 29.01 11.48 12.10
N VAL A 839 28.24 10.46 11.72
CA VAL A 839 28.77 9.14 11.33
C VAL A 839 29.11 9.05 9.84
N HIS A 840 28.26 9.59 8.96
CA HIS A 840 28.41 9.46 7.51
C HIS A 840 29.76 9.93 6.96
N PRO A 841 30.36 11.08 7.38
CA PRO A 841 31.66 11.51 6.86
C PRO A 841 32.77 10.50 7.14
N ALA A 842 32.80 9.95 8.37
CA ALA A 842 33.82 9.01 8.81
C ALA A 842 33.72 7.63 8.12
N LEU A 843 32.49 7.21 7.74
CA LEU A 843 32.28 5.97 6.97
C LEU A 843 32.64 6.15 5.51
N LYS A 844 32.35 7.33 4.95
CA LYS A 844 32.67 7.66 3.56
C LYS A 844 34.21 7.67 3.31
N GLU A 845 35.01 8.04 4.30
CA GLU A 845 36.48 7.97 4.21
C GLU A 845 36.97 6.53 4.03
N ASP A 846 36.24 5.53 4.52
CA ASP A 846 36.58 4.10 4.39
C ASP A 846 35.74 3.40 3.30
N ASP A 847 35.15 4.16 2.38
CA ASP A 847 34.33 3.68 1.27
C ASP A 847 33.10 2.85 1.71
N LEU A 848 32.54 3.15 2.88
CA LEU A 848 31.34 2.52 3.41
C LEU A 848 30.11 3.41 3.17
N ARG A 849 29.11 2.83 2.53
CA ARG A 849 27.89 3.54 2.16
C ARG A 849 26.89 3.55 3.32
N LEU A 850 26.43 4.75 3.71
CA LEU A 850 25.37 4.94 4.69
C LEU A 850 24.28 5.85 4.13
N VAL A 851 23.03 5.42 4.17
CA VAL A 851 21.85 6.21 3.80
C VAL A 851 20.96 6.47 5.01
N CYS A 852 20.12 7.51 4.93
CA CYS A 852 19.29 7.94 6.05
C CYS A 852 17.87 8.30 5.57
N GLN A 853 16.88 7.93 6.35
CA GLN A 853 15.46 8.26 6.13
C GLN A 853 15.16 9.74 6.45
N LYS A 854 15.74 10.66 5.65
CA LYS A 854 15.49 12.12 5.76
C LYS A 854 14.13 12.52 5.21
N TRP A 855 13.68 13.76 5.49
CA TRP A 855 12.48 14.32 4.90
C TRP A 855 12.54 14.32 3.36
N GLY A 856 11.45 13.90 2.72
CA GLY A 856 11.33 13.90 1.25
C GLY A 856 11.98 12.70 0.55
N VAL A 857 12.67 11.83 1.28
CA VAL A 857 13.24 10.60 0.72
C VAL A 857 12.19 9.49 0.71
N SER A 858 12.06 8.80 -0.41
CA SER A 858 11.11 7.70 -0.57
C SER A 858 11.50 6.50 0.30
N VAL A 859 10.62 6.09 1.20
CA VAL A 859 10.80 4.86 2.01
C VAL A 859 10.96 3.63 1.12
N LYS A 860 10.20 3.56 0.02
CA LYS A 860 10.27 2.47 -0.96
C LYS A 860 11.63 2.48 -1.67
N GLY A 861 12.11 3.66 -2.10
CA GLY A 861 13.43 3.79 -2.75
C GLY A 861 14.55 3.32 -1.82
N LEU A 862 14.57 3.78 -0.56
CA LEU A 862 15.57 3.35 0.42
C LEU A 862 15.54 1.83 0.67
N ARG A 863 14.35 1.24 0.67
CA ARG A 863 14.17 -0.21 0.80
C ARG A 863 14.75 -0.95 -0.41
N ASP A 864 14.40 -0.50 -1.60
CA ASP A 864 14.84 -1.11 -2.85
C ASP A 864 16.36 -1.01 -3.00
N ASP A 865 16.97 0.12 -2.61
CA ASP A 865 18.41 0.32 -2.62
C ASP A 865 19.13 -0.58 -1.60
N PHE A 866 18.58 -0.70 -0.38
CA PHE A 866 19.14 -1.56 0.66
C PHE A 866 19.11 -3.04 0.28
N LEU A 867 18.06 -3.48 -0.43
CA LEU A 867 17.93 -4.88 -0.87
C LEU A 867 18.85 -5.25 -2.04
N LYS A 868 19.36 -4.26 -2.78
CA LYS A 868 20.24 -4.47 -3.93
C LYS A 868 21.73 -4.45 -3.56
N ASP A 869 22.08 -3.79 -2.46
CA ASP A 869 23.47 -3.57 -2.07
C ASP A 869 23.78 -4.26 -0.73
N GLU A 870 24.59 -5.32 -0.79
CA GLU A 870 25.00 -6.11 0.37
C GLU A 870 25.91 -5.37 1.35
N HIS A 871 26.41 -4.16 1.01
CA HIS A 871 27.27 -3.35 1.85
C HIS A 871 26.62 -2.06 2.33
N LEU A 872 25.41 -1.75 1.87
CA LEU A 872 24.70 -0.55 2.26
C LEU A 872 24.24 -0.63 3.71
N SER A 873 24.46 0.43 4.48
CA SER A 873 23.89 0.63 5.81
C SER A 873 22.78 1.67 5.78
N LEU A 874 21.80 1.51 6.66
CA LEU A 874 20.61 2.37 6.69
C LEU A 874 20.31 2.86 8.11
N PHE A 875 20.17 4.18 8.29
CA PHE A 875 19.56 4.79 9.47
C PHE A 875 18.08 5.06 9.21
N ALA A 876 17.21 4.45 10.03
CA ALA A 876 15.77 4.45 9.79
C ALA A 876 14.94 4.67 11.06
N LEU A 877 13.67 5.03 10.88
CA LEU A 877 12.66 5.25 11.91
C LEU A 877 11.66 4.07 11.97
N LYS A 878 10.63 4.22 12.79
CA LYS A 878 9.59 3.22 13.07
C LYS A 878 9.01 2.53 11.82
N SER A 879 8.92 3.20 10.69
CA SER A 879 8.45 2.60 9.41
C SER A 879 9.30 1.44 8.88
N PHE A 880 10.53 1.27 9.41
CA PHE A 880 11.42 0.14 9.12
C PHE A 880 11.47 -0.90 10.26
N TRP A 881 10.86 -0.61 11.41
CA TRP A 881 10.73 -1.57 12.50
C TRP A 881 9.77 -2.71 12.13
N GLU A 882 8.79 -2.41 11.29
CA GLU A 882 7.79 -3.36 10.81
C GLU A 882 7.78 -3.45 9.27
N GLY A 883 7.43 -4.61 8.73
CA GLY A 883 7.20 -4.78 7.28
C GLY A 883 8.44 -4.64 6.39
N PHE A 884 9.66 -4.58 6.94
CA PHE A 884 10.90 -4.60 6.17
C PHE A 884 11.50 -6.00 6.20
N ASP A 885 11.62 -6.63 5.04
CA ASP A 885 12.21 -7.95 4.86
C ASP A 885 13.47 -7.83 4.01
N ALA A 886 14.61 -8.23 4.55
CA ALA A 886 15.90 -8.18 3.90
C ALA A 886 16.63 -9.52 4.13
N PRO A 887 16.34 -10.53 3.28
CA PRO A 887 16.93 -11.87 3.45
C PRO A 887 18.39 -11.91 3.03
N GLY A 888 19.15 -12.77 3.68
CA GLY A 888 20.52 -13.11 3.28
C GLY A 888 21.56 -12.07 3.66
N ALA A 889 22.50 -11.79 2.75
CA ALA A 889 23.70 -11.02 3.02
C ALA A 889 23.49 -9.51 3.16
N THR A 890 22.32 -8.99 2.79
CA THR A 890 22.01 -7.55 2.82
C THR A 890 21.79 -7.01 4.24
N LEU A 891 21.35 -7.85 5.20
CA LEU A 891 21.18 -7.47 6.59
C LEU A 891 21.96 -8.39 7.53
N LYS A 892 23.09 -7.92 8.03
CA LYS A 892 23.96 -8.64 8.98
C LYS A 892 23.95 -8.08 10.39
N GLY A 893 23.42 -6.86 10.57
CA GLY A 893 23.37 -6.24 11.88
C GLY A 893 22.15 -5.34 12.06
N VAL A 894 21.55 -5.44 13.25
CA VAL A 894 20.47 -4.55 13.70
C VAL A 894 20.95 -3.82 14.94
N VAL A 895 20.88 -2.49 14.92
CA VAL A 895 21.24 -1.64 16.07
C VAL A 895 19.99 -0.91 16.55
N ILE A 896 19.70 -0.99 17.83
CA ILE A 896 18.66 -0.23 18.50
C ILE A 896 19.34 0.70 19.52
N PRO A 897 19.54 1.98 19.17
CA PRO A 897 20.19 2.93 20.04
C PRO A 897 19.44 3.15 21.35
N LYS A 898 18.09 3.16 21.30
CA LYS A 898 17.25 3.53 22.42
C LYS A 898 15.95 2.72 22.44
N LEU A 899 15.55 2.26 23.61
CA LEU A 899 14.30 1.51 23.78
C LEU A 899 13.09 2.34 23.33
N PRO A 900 12.14 1.75 22.57
CA PRO A 900 11.06 2.44 21.89
C PRO A 900 9.88 2.75 22.81
N PHE A 901 10.12 3.40 23.94
CA PHE A 901 9.03 3.88 24.78
C PHE A 901 8.29 5.05 24.13
N GLY A 902 6.96 5.01 24.15
CA GLY A 902 6.10 6.09 23.70
C GLY A 902 6.34 7.43 24.40
N LEU A 903 5.79 8.50 23.86
CA LEU A 903 5.89 9.82 24.45
C LEU A 903 5.10 9.89 25.77
N PRO A 904 5.66 10.41 26.86
CA PRO A 904 4.93 10.57 28.13
C PRO A 904 3.72 11.51 28.03
N THR A 905 3.66 12.33 26.99
CA THR A 905 2.59 13.31 26.73
C THR A 905 1.53 12.79 25.76
N ASP A 906 1.63 11.54 25.33
CA ASP A 906 0.61 10.92 24.50
C ASP A 906 -0.73 10.83 25.24
N PRO A 907 -1.83 11.32 24.68
CA PRO A 907 -3.13 11.38 25.34
C PRO A 907 -3.63 10.04 25.89
N LEU A 908 -3.48 8.95 25.14
CA LEU A 908 -3.87 7.61 25.58
C LEU A 908 -3.02 7.15 26.78
N SER A 909 -1.72 7.37 26.70
CA SER A 909 -0.79 7.04 27.79
C SER A 909 -1.09 7.84 29.05
N CYS A 910 -1.42 9.13 28.91
CA CYS A 910 -1.80 9.99 30.03
C CYS A 910 -3.10 9.52 30.69
N GLU A 911 -4.13 9.23 29.91
CA GLU A 911 -5.41 8.73 30.42
C GLU A 911 -5.27 7.38 31.13
N ARG A 912 -4.50 6.44 30.54
CA ARG A 912 -4.18 5.15 31.16
C ARG A 912 -3.47 5.34 32.51
N GLN A 913 -2.50 6.26 32.59
CA GLN A 913 -1.79 6.55 33.84
C GLN A 913 -2.69 7.18 34.93
N GLN A 914 -3.69 7.95 34.53
CA GLN A 914 -4.64 8.50 35.47
C GLN A 914 -5.57 7.44 36.08
N ARG A 915 -5.91 6.41 35.29
CA ARG A 915 -6.88 5.36 35.67
C ARG A 915 -6.26 4.10 36.24
N ASP A 916 -5.01 3.83 35.94
CA ASP A 916 -4.28 2.63 36.34
C ASP A 916 -2.90 2.99 36.87
N ASP A 917 -2.73 2.85 38.20
CA ASP A 917 -1.45 3.12 38.89
C ASP A 917 -0.25 2.31 38.30
N ARG A 918 -0.53 1.18 37.63
CA ARG A 918 0.45 0.35 36.96
C ARG A 918 0.41 0.43 35.45
N ALA A 919 -0.22 1.46 34.89
CA ALA A 919 -0.38 1.63 33.44
C ALA A 919 0.92 1.48 32.65
N TRP A 920 2.03 1.99 33.17
CA TRP A 920 3.32 1.83 32.52
C TRP A 920 3.71 0.34 32.36
N ALA A 921 3.47 -0.47 33.38
CA ALA A 921 3.78 -1.91 33.36
C ALA A 921 2.76 -2.73 32.54
N HIS A 922 1.50 -2.27 32.50
CA HIS A 922 0.43 -2.95 31.80
C HIS A 922 0.38 -2.65 30.29
N TYR A 923 0.84 -1.47 29.86
CA TYR A 923 0.71 -1.00 28.48
C TYR A 923 2.04 -0.58 27.85
N SER A 924 2.76 0.39 28.45
CA SER A 924 3.93 0.98 27.82
C SER A 924 5.12 0.02 27.72
N LEU A 925 5.37 -0.75 28.77
CA LEU A 925 6.46 -1.71 28.81
C LEU A 925 6.23 -2.89 27.85
N PRO A 926 5.06 -3.58 27.85
CA PRO A 926 4.78 -4.64 26.90
C PRO A 926 4.89 -4.19 25.45
N HIS A 927 4.34 -3.04 25.11
CA HIS A 927 4.42 -2.47 23.77
C HIS A 927 5.87 -2.28 23.32
N ALA A 928 6.71 -1.67 24.16
CA ALA A 928 8.12 -1.46 23.85
C ALA A 928 8.89 -2.78 23.70
N VAL A 929 8.58 -3.80 24.52
CA VAL A 929 9.18 -5.14 24.41
C VAL A 929 8.81 -5.79 23.08
N ILE A 930 7.54 -5.74 22.68
CA ILE A 930 7.05 -6.30 21.40
C ILE A 930 7.73 -5.60 20.21
N GLU A 931 7.87 -4.27 20.23
CA GLU A 931 8.56 -3.54 19.17
C GLU A 931 10.03 -3.99 19.03
N VAL A 932 10.74 -4.15 20.15
CA VAL A 932 12.13 -4.66 20.12
C VAL A 932 12.21 -6.09 19.59
N LYS A 933 11.30 -6.98 20.02
CA LYS A 933 11.22 -8.36 19.49
C LYS A 933 11.02 -8.35 17.97
N GLN A 934 10.16 -7.51 17.45
CA GLN A 934 9.89 -7.38 16.02
C GLN A 934 11.11 -6.92 15.24
N ALA A 935 11.81 -5.90 15.76
CA ALA A 935 13.02 -5.38 15.13
C ALA A 935 14.14 -6.44 15.10
N VAL A 936 14.34 -7.15 16.20
CA VAL A 936 15.35 -8.22 16.34
C VAL A 936 14.99 -9.43 15.46
N GLY A 937 13.73 -9.81 15.38
CA GLY A 937 13.25 -10.91 14.56
C GLY A 937 13.41 -10.71 13.04
N ARG A 938 13.86 -9.53 12.59
CA ARG A 938 14.15 -9.24 11.18
C ARG A 938 15.46 -9.83 10.70
N LEU A 939 16.38 -10.06 11.61
CA LEU A 939 17.76 -10.45 11.27
C LEU A 939 17.84 -11.87 10.68
N ILE A 940 17.05 -12.82 11.18
CA ILE A 940 17.10 -14.23 10.76
C ILE A 940 15.81 -14.57 10.02
N ARG A 941 15.90 -14.87 8.71
CA ARG A 941 14.80 -15.22 7.82
C ARG A 941 14.93 -16.60 7.21
N LYS A 942 16.17 -17.09 7.14
CA LYS A 942 16.52 -18.44 6.68
C LYS A 942 17.43 -19.11 7.72
N SER A 943 17.48 -20.41 7.71
CA SER A 943 18.35 -21.20 8.61
C SER A 943 19.83 -20.89 8.40
N SER A 944 20.19 -20.40 7.20
CA SER A 944 21.55 -20.00 6.84
C SER A 944 21.93 -18.58 7.27
N ASP A 945 20.97 -17.73 7.63
CA ASP A 945 21.23 -16.34 7.99
C ASP A 945 22.00 -16.27 9.32
N ARG A 946 22.94 -15.34 9.39
CA ARG A 946 23.78 -15.07 10.56
C ARG A 946 23.84 -13.58 10.78
N GLY A 947 23.88 -13.15 12.07
CA GLY A 947 24.04 -11.73 12.30
C GLY A 947 24.14 -11.32 13.76
N ILE A 948 24.27 -10.02 13.96
CA ILE A 948 24.41 -9.39 15.27
C ILE A 948 23.25 -8.44 15.57
N VAL A 949 22.89 -8.35 16.83
CA VAL A 949 21.98 -7.33 17.36
C VAL A 949 22.73 -6.53 18.42
N VAL A 950 22.65 -5.21 18.35
CA VAL A 950 23.19 -4.32 19.36
C VAL A 950 22.07 -3.50 19.99
N LEU A 951 21.85 -3.69 21.27
CA LEU A 951 20.88 -2.92 22.06
C LEU A 951 21.66 -1.89 22.89
N ALA A 952 21.86 -0.69 22.32
CA ALA A 952 22.75 0.34 22.88
C ALA A 952 22.08 1.23 23.95
N ASP A 953 21.22 0.65 24.76
CA ASP A 953 20.50 1.38 25.83
C ASP A 953 20.89 0.82 27.21
N LYS A 954 21.62 1.62 27.98
CA LYS A 954 22.08 1.24 29.32
C LYS A 954 20.96 0.87 30.30
N ARG A 955 19.73 1.32 30.05
CA ARG A 955 18.56 1.00 30.89
C ARG A 955 18.25 -0.50 30.92
N LEU A 956 18.69 -1.26 29.92
CA LEU A 956 18.60 -2.73 29.90
C LEU A 956 19.36 -3.38 31.06
N ILE A 957 20.44 -2.75 31.53
CA ILE A 957 21.30 -3.24 32.62
C ILE A 957 20.91 -2.57 33.94
N THR A 958 20.65 -1.26 33.92
CA THR A 958 20.47 -0.46 35.14
C THR A 958 19.07 -0.50 35.73
N LYS A 959 18.05 -0.81 34.90
CA LYS A 959 16.65 -0.81 35.33
C LYS A 959 16.10 -2.22 35.51
N TYR A 960 15.24 -2.42 36.51
CA TYR A 960 14.64 -3.73 36.82
C TYR A 960 13.87 -4.33 35.65
N TYR A 961 13.29 -3.51 34.77
CA TYR A 961 12.52 -3.98 33.62
C TYR A 961 13.39 -4.45 32.45
N GLY A 962 14.71 -4.16 32.48
CA GLY A 962 15.60 -4.58 31.40
C GLY A 962 15.61 -6.09 31.18
N LYS A 963 15.47 -6.88 32.25
CA LYS A 963 15.34 -8.34 32.15
C LYS A 963 14.14 -8.79 31.30
N LYS A 964 13.01 -8.05 31.33
CA LYS A 964 11.84 -8.41 30.53
C LYS A 964 12.09 -8.27 29.03
N PHE A 965 12.88 -7.27 28.62
CA PHE A 965 13.33 -7.17 27.22
C PHE A 965 14.20 -8.35 26.85
N LEU A 966 15.23 -8.62 27.64
CA LEU A 966 16.22 -9.66 27.35
C LEU A 966 15.58 -11.07 27.33
N ASN A 967 14.73 -11.40 28.30
CA ASN A 967 13.99 -12.67 28.36
C ASN A 967 12.95 -12.84 27.22
N SER A 968 12.54 -11.73 26.60
CA SER A 968 11.56 -11.75 25.50
C SER A 968 12.22 -11.89 24.13
N LEU A 969 13.56 -11.79 24.03
CA LEU A 969 14.26 -11.93 22.76
C LEU A 969 14.18 -13.38 22.25
N PRO A 970 14.28 -13.58 20.92
CA PRO A 970 14.27 -14.92 20.34
C PRO A 970 15.58 -15.71 20.60
N SER A 971 16.67 -15.04 20.98
CA SER A 971 17.97 -15.65 21.30
C SER A 971 18.37 -15.42 22.74
N ASN A 972 18.89 -16.47 23.38
CA ASN A 972 19.53 -16.41 24.69
C ASN A 972 21.03 -16.08 24.63
N ASN A 973 21.61 -15.99 23.42
CA ASN A 973 23.02 -15.68 23.21
C ASN A 973 23.29 -14.17 23.38
N ILE A 974 23.13 -13.70 24.64
CA ILE A 974 23.21 -12.28 25.00
C ILE A 974 24.52 -12.06 25.75
N VAL A 975 25.29 -11.05 25.30
CA VAL A 975 26.56 -10.70 25.91
C VAL A 975 26.57 -9.22 26.29
N MET A 976 27.01 -8.96 27.53
CA MET A 976 27.17 -7.63 28.08
C MET A 976 28.67 -7.31 28.20
N MET A 977 29.17 -6.34 27.45
CA MET A 977 30.57 -5.95 27.44
C MET A 977 30.74 -4.48 27.03
N PRO A 978 31.94 -3.87 27.25
CA PRO A 978 32.23 -2.50 26.80
C PRO A 978 32.12 -2.35 25.27
N CYS A 979 31.83 -1.14 24.79
CA CYS A 979 31.70 -0.81 23.35
C CYS A 979 32.94 -1.26 22.55
N ALA A 980 34.16 -1.01 23.07
CA ALA A 980 35.39 -1.38 22.40
C ALA A 980 35.55 -2.90 22.21
N ASP A 981 35.11 -3.70 23.20
CA ASP A 981 35.19 -5.17 23.15
C ASP A 981 34.16 -5.72 22.17
N ILE A 982 32.97 -5.09 22.08
CA ILE A 982 31.94 -5.42 21.06
C ILE A 982 32.51 -5.22 19.65
N VAL A 983 33.14 -4.06 19.41
CA VAL A 983 33.73 -3.72 18.10
C VAL A 983 34.80 -4.75 17.73
N ALA A 984 35.67 -5.12 18.67
CA ALA A 984 36.75 -6.10 18.46
C ALA A 984 36.16 -7.49 18.11
N GLU A 985 35.17 -7.97 18.89
CA GLU A 985 34.54 -9.28 18.62
C GLU A 985 33.77 -9.28 17.27
N VAL A 986 33.11 -8.18 16.90
CA VAL A 986 32.42 -8.06 15.61
C VAL A 986 33.42 -8.07 14.45
N ALA A 987 34.58 -7.40 14.59
CA ALA A 987 35.62 -7.43 13.58
C ALA A 987 36.20 -8.83 13.36
N ASP A 988 36.45 -9.58 14.46
CA ASP A 988 36.95 -10.97 14.40
C ASP A 988 35.92 -11.89 13.69
N ARG A 989 34.66 -11.77 14.00
CA ARG A 989 33.60 -12.53 13.36
C ARG A 989 33.45 -12.23 11.86
N ALA A 990 33.48 -10.95 11.49
CA ALA A 990 33.44 -10.54 10.08
C ALA A 990 34.66 -11.06 9.29
N ALA A 991 35.84 -11.10 9.90
CA ALA A 991 37.04 -11.67 9.30
C ALA A 991 36.92 -13.21 9.08
N ILE A 992 36.38 -13.93 10.05
CA ILE A 992 36.14 -15.39 9.95
C ILE A 992 35.11 -15.70 8.84
N GLU A 993 34.00 -14.96 8.76
CA GLU A 993 33.00 -15.12 7.72
C GLU A 993 33.57 -14.84 6.32
N SER A 994 34.41 -13.83 6.18
CA SER A 994 35.08 -13.51 4.92
C SER A 994 35.98 -14.65 4.47
N LEU A 995 36.77 -15.24 5.37
CA LEU A 995 37.63 -16.39 5.09
C LEU A 995 36.82 -17.64 4.69
N ALA A 996 35.70 -17.89 5.33
CA ALA A 996 34.83 -19.02 5.04
C ALA A 996 34.21 -18.91 3.63
N ARG A 997 33.80 -17.71 3.20
CA ARG A 997 33.30 -17.44 1.85
C ARG A 997 34.35 -17.68 0.76
N VAL A 998 35.59 -17.24 1.00
CA VAL A 998 36.71 -17.48 0.08
C VAL A 998 37.05 -18.96 -0.03
N ALA A 999 36.97 -19.72 1.06
CA ALA A 999 37.19 -21.16 1.06
C ALA A 999 36.06 -21.96 0.43
N GLY A 1000 34.78 -21.51 0.54
CA GLY A 1000 33.60 -22.15 -0.05
C GLY A 1000 33.42 -21.89 -1.53
N GLY A 1001 33.94 -20.76 -2.06
CA GLY A 1001 33.85 -20.38 -3.48
C GLY A 1001 34.77 -21.16 -4.43
N SER A 1002 35.60 -22.07 -3.93
CA SER A 1002 36.46 -22.93 -4.76
C SER A 1002 35.83 -24.27 -5.17
N HIS A 1003 34.55 -24.48 -4.87
CA HIS A 1003 33.82 -25.75 -5.16
C HIS A 1003 32.42 -25.56 -5.74
N SER A 1004 32.15 -24.47 -6.48
CA SER A 1004 30.92 -24.38 -7.27
C SER A 1004 31.21 -24.11 -8.75
#